data_0564b8992a624fc7226360131bf606e8
#
_entry.id   0564b8992a624fc7226360131bf606e8
#
_cell.length_a   1.000
_cell.length_b   1.000
_cell.length_c   1.000
_cell.angle_alpha   90.00
_cell.angle_beta   90.00
_cell.angle_gamma   90.00
#
_symmetry.space_group_name_H-M   'P 1'
#
loop_
_entity.id
_entity.type
_entity.pdbx_description
1 polymer ?
#
loop_
_entity_poly.entity_id
_entity_poly.type
_entity_poly.pdbx_seq_one_letter_code
_entity_poly.pdbx_strand_id
1 'polypeptide(L)'
;MKSISIPSGVKGIQSAAFARCSSLKTVTLPTTLSYIGDNSFRETGITSISLPEGLKELYYGTFANCNSLVSIKLPNSLTQIINTEQKSFYLEEKYYESAARGLFYNCSKLESIDMGKAALTALGFCTFYKCQKLRSIDLSGCKLEEIPDYAFYDCDSLRSVKFPTTLTTISNYAFAENFSLASLTLPAGFSTIKDNAFNNCKKIKSIDFSATSLTSIKDWFAYTDSLRTVKLPETVTSLEDYAFRNCIIQEINLPAALTSIGRYALNSSRINNLTIPAKVTSIGEEAFSNGTYDQVVIPSNVTSIGNSAFYSANIRNSLEITPSENIQMGNSAFRCEGSYYENGHSNYYHLSNVYWNSSTQFPKDKFGQIDNLYLPTDGTISSKDNIGYIFYNGITDSIAIAYSNNRYSVSKAMKTKKVTYARNFNQTSGYGEAAGWQTIVLPFNVKEITYSKRYSQEQETIALAPFGSKALETAGTLPFWLYELGTDGKYKAATEIKAHQAYLICMPNNDKYPSENNINGEVKFAASDAANGITLGTTQGVLKRSKGTKFDLVPTYDGVMQHDTVYVLNENNWYYGDEKNYPAGSVFIKNYNENYSSYPAVYPFRAYLATNEGKTSVASAPMLYSIGGGDGTITGIEDIPFATPEKATKAYSRDGVLYINTNADRTINIYDVTGRTVRIIEAREGMNEVHGLDSGIYLLEGQKVVIGR
;
A
#
# COMPACT_ATOMS: atom_id res chain seq x y z
N MET A 1 50.87 -23.23 22.52
CA MET A 1 51.73 -22.54 21.54
C MET A 1 50.95 -21.39 20.95
N LYS A 2 51.51 -20.15 20.99
CA LYS A 2 50.79 -18.97 20.46
C LYS A 2 51.22 -18.61 19.03
N SER A 3 52.42 -19.01 18.63
CA SER A 3 52.99 -18.76 17.29
C SER A 3 53.87 -19.92 16.84
N ILE A 4 53.97 -20.12 15.55
CA ILE A 4 54.88 -21.10 14.92
C ILE A 4 55.38 -20.54 13.61
N SER A 5 56.68 -20.80 13.32
CA SER A 5 57.28 -20.57 12.01
C SER A 5 57.59 -21.93 11.38
N ILE A 6 57.04 -22.20 10.22
CA ILE A 6 57.35 -23.42 9.47
C ILE A 6 58.69 -23.23 8.74
N PRO A 7 59.64 -24.14 8.92
CA PRO A 7 60.99 -24.00 8.34
C PRO A 7 60.98 -23.92 6.80
N SER A 8 61.99 -23.20 6.26
CA SER A 8 62.23 -23.20 4.83
C SER A 8 62.58 -24.60 4.36
N GLY A 9 62.00 -25.04 3.23
CA GLY A 9 62.17 -26.43 2.73
C GLY A 9 60.99 -27.36 3.00
N VAL A 10 60.10 -27.02 3.93
CA VAL A 10 58.83 -27.72 4.08
C VAL A 10 57.95 -27.44 2.86
N LYS A 11 57.48 -28.52 2.19
CA LYS A 11 56.68 -28.44 0.97
C LYS A 11 55.20 -28.69 1.23
N GLY A 12 54.81 -29.28 2.36
CA GLY A 12 53.45 -29.61 2.67
C GLY A 12 53.12 -29.60 4.16
N ILE A 13 51.91 -29.20 4.50
CA ILE A 13 51.31 -29.37 5.81
C ILE A 13 50.25 -30.45 5.66
N GLN A 14 50.35 -31.53 6.45
CA GLN A 14 49.45 -32.66 6.38
C GLN A 14 48.06 -32.32 6.94
N SER A 15 47.08 -33.15 6.60
CA SER A 15 45.69 -33.02 7.10
C SER A 15 45.67 -32.97 8.63
N ALA A 16 44.88 -32.05 9.17
CA ALA A 16 44.67 -31.80 10.61
C ALA A 16 45.96 -31.45 11.43
N ALA A 17 47.08 -31.11 10.81
CA ALA A 17 48.36 -30.92 11.49
C ALA A 17 48.33 -29.92 12.66
N PHE A 18 47.54 -28.87 12.57
CA PHE A 18 47.34 -27.86 13.62
C PHE A 18 45.89 -27.78 14.09
N ALA A 19 45.06 -28.81 13.74
CA ALA A 19 43.64 -28.80 14.12
C ALA A 19 43.49 -28.64 15.64
N ARG A 20 42.51 -27.83 16.06
CA ARG A 20 42.16 -27.56 17.46
C ARG A 20 43.27 -26.85 18.27
N CYS A 21 44.30 -26.30 17.62
CA CYS A 21 45.30 -25.46 18.27
C CYS A 21 44.71 -24.06 18.56
N SER A 22 43.69 -23.96 19.44
CA SER A 22 42.91 -22.72 19.70
C SER A 22 43.75 -21.53 20.19
N SER A 23 44.91 -21.80 20.82
CA SER A 23 45.83 -20.78 21.26
C SER A 23 46.80 -20.28 20.17
N LEU A 24 46.85 -20.93 18.99
CA LEU A 24 47.77 -20.57 17.89
C LEU A 24 47.20 -19.34 17.14
N LYS A 25 47.88 -18.20 17.30
CA LYS A 25 47.45 -16.92 16.73
C LYS A 25 48.17 -16.51 15.48
N THR A 26 49.45 -16.93 15.34
CA THR A 26 50.30 -16.54 14.23
C THR A 26 51.03 -17.76 13.64
N VAL A 27 50.97 -17.87 12.33
CA VAL A 27 51.68 -18.90 11.58
C VAL A 27 52.44 -18.23 10.45
N THR A 28 53.75 -18.46 10.40
CA THR A 28 54.61 -18.03 9.29
C THR A 28 54.85 -19.22 8.38
N LEU A 29 54.45 -19.10 7.12
CA LEU A 29 54.58 -20.15 6.11
C LEU A 29 55.76 -19.86 5.19
N PRO A 30 56.55 -20.88 4.81
CA PRO A 30 57.67 -20.70 3.86
C PRO A 30 57.16 -20.58 2.42
N THR A 31 57.90 -19.91 1.56
CA THR A 31 57.58 -19.78 0.13
C THR A 31 57.67 -21.10 -0.65
N THR A 32 58.30 -22.11 -0.06
CA THR A 32 58.43 -23.46 -0.63
C THR A 32 57.16 -24.33 -0.45
N LEU A 33 56.20 -23.86 0.35
CA LEU A 33 55.00 -24.61 0.66
C LEU A 33 54.03 -24.65 -0.56
N SER A 34 53.73 -25.83 -1.02
CA SER A 34 52.86 -26.09 -2.17
C SER A 34 51.60 -26.89 -1.83
N TYR A 35 51.47 -27.40 -0.59
CA TYR A 35 50.33 -28.20 -0.12
C TYR A 35 49.93 -27.86 1.31
N ILE A 36 48.63 -27.68 1.53
CA ILE A 36 48.00 -27.53 2.84
C ILE A 36 46.79 -28.45 2.86
N GLY A 37 46.86 -29.52 3.66
CA GLY A 37 45.87 -30.56 3.71
C GLY A 37 44.58 -30.11 4.40
N ASP A 38 43.54 -30.95 4.26
CA ASP A 38 42.23 -30.73 4.84
C ASP A 38 42.27 -30.58 6.37
N ASN A 39 41.41 -29.71 6.90
CA ASN A 39 41.30 -29.44 8.35
C ASN A 39 42.61 -29.01 9.03
N SER A 40 43.67 -28.67 8.29
CA SER A 40 45.01 -28.48 8.89
C SER A 40 45.09 -27.33 9.89
N PHE A 41 44.29 -26.29 9.76
CA PHE A 41 44.18 -25.16 10.70
C PHE A 41 42.80 -25.05 11.34
N ARG A 42 41.99 -26.10 11.25
CA ARG A 42 40.64 -26.13 11.82
C ARG A 42 40.65 -25.79 13.32
N GLU A 43 39.72 -24.92 13.78
CA GLU A 43 39.57 -24.53 15.18
C GLU A 43 40.82 -23.91 15.79
N THR A 44 41.66 -23.21 14.98
CA THR A 44 42.77 -22.45 15.48
C THR A 44 42.39 -21.03 15.86
N GLY A 45 43.23 -20.37 16.67
CA GLY A 45 43.06 -18.98 17.10
C GLY A 45 43.67 -17.97 16.15
N ILE A 46 44.08 -18.34 14.91
CA ILE A 46 44.72 -17.45 13.96
C ILE A 46 43.83 -16.23 13.65
N THR A 47 44.44 -15.04 13.66
CA THR A 47 43.77 -13.78 13.34
C THR A 47 43.98 -13.35 11.89
N SER A 48 45.12 -13.72 11.32
CA SER A 48 45.48 -13.56 9.91
C SER A 48 46.54 -14.58 9.52
N ILE A 49 46.60 -14.91 8.24
CA ILE A 49 47.63 -15.81 7.68
C ILE A 49 47.95 -15.38 6.25
N SER A 50 49.24 -15.36 5.89
CA SER A 50 49.70 -15.12 4.53
C SER A 50 49.99 -16.44 3.86
N LEU A 51 49.26 -16.76 2.82
CA LEU A 51 49.40 -17.97 2.03
C LEU A 51 50.48 -17.72 0.95
N PRO A 52 51.48 -18.63 0.77
CA PRO A 52 52.52 -18.44 -0.22
C PRO A 52 52.02 -18.69 -1.65
N GLU A 53 52.63 -17.98 -2.59
CA GLU A 53 52.44 -18.28 -4.01
C GLU A 53 53.02 -19.67 -4.31
N GLY A 54 52.29 -20.46 -5.14
CA GLY A 54 52.63 -21.86 -5.41
C GLY A 54 51.56 -22.85 -4.94
N LEU A 55 50.70 -22.42 -4.01
CA LEU A 55 49.50 -23.18 -3.68
C LEU A 55 48.50 -23.10 -4.86
N LYS A 56 48.14 -24.26 -5.41
CA LYS A 56 47.14 -24.37 -6.49
C LYS A 56 45.79 -24.77 -5.97
N GLU A 57 45.75 -25.44 -4.84
CA GLU A 57 44.56 -26.03 -4.26
C GLU A 57 44.51 -25.77 -2.75
N LEU A 58 43.32 -25.54 -2.23
CA LEU A 58 42.97 -25.57 -0.80
C LEU A 58 41.87 -26.57 -0.60
N TYR A 59 41.95 -27.28 0.51
CA TYR A 59 41.09 -28.41 0.78
C TYR A 59 40.02 -28.09 1.84
N TYR A 60 38.99 -28.91 1.92
CA TYR A 60 37.87 -28.73 2.83
C TYR A 60 38.32 -28.55 4.29
N GLY A 61 37.59 -27.69 4.99
CA GLY A 61 37.79 -27.45 6.42
C GLY A 61 39.12 -26.85 6.83
N THR A 62 40.04 -26.55 5.88
CA THR A 62 41.41 -26.06 6.22
C THR A 62 41.39 -24.95 7.26
N PHE A 63 40.48 -24.00 7.17
CA PHE A 63 40.30 -22.91 8.14
C PHE A 63 38.92 -22.95 8.85
N ALA A 64 38.24 -24.09 8.85
CA ALA A 64 36.92 -24.18 9.48
C ALA A 64 36.96 -23.84 10.98
N ASN A 65 35.95 -23.13 11.47
CA ASN A 65 35.86 -22.66 12.87
C ASN A 65 37.04 -21.80 13.35
N CYS A 66 37.78 -21.14 12.46
CA CYS A 66 38.79 -20.16 12.83
C CYS A 66 38.09 -18.84 13.25
N ASN A 67 37.42 -18.85 14.42
CA ASN A 67 36.57 -17.75 14.89
C ASN A 67 37.34 -16.48 15.26
N SER A 68 38.67 -16.46 15.12
CA SER A 68 39.49 -15.26 15.32
C SER A 68 40.02 -14.68 14.01
N LEU A 69 39.84 -15.37 12.88
CA LEU A 69 40.31 -14.94 11.57
C LEU A 69 39.47 -13.76 11.07
N VAL A 70 40.12 -12.61 10.85
CA VAL A 70 39.46 -11.37 10.45
C VAL A 70 39.58 -11.15 8.94
N SER A 71 40.71 -11.45 8.37
CA SER A 71 40.96 -11.31 6.94
C SER A 71 41.97 -12.35 6.43
N ILE A 72 41.88 -12.67 5.14
CA ILE A 72 42.82 -13.53 4.46
C ILE A 72 42.96 -13.09 3.01
N LYS A 73 44.19 -13.23 2.48
CA LYS A 73 44.50 -13.08 1.06
C LYS A 73 44.81 -14.44 0.47
N LEU A 74 44.14 -14.77 -0.62
CA LEU A 74 44.42 -15.99 -1.39
C LEU A 74 45.56 -15.73 -2.37
N PRO A 75 46.43 -16.73 -2.58
CA PRO A 75 47.54 -16.59 -3.54
C PRO A 75 47.00 -16.55 -4.99
N ASN A 76 47.71 -15.79 -5.85
CA ASN A 76 47.30 -15.69 -7.25
C ASN A 76 47.39 -17.04 -8.01
N SER A 77 48.20 -17.96 -7.50
CA SER A 77 48.37 -19.33 -8.05
C SER A 77 47.19 -20.27 -7.79
N LEU A 78 46.27 -19.86 -6.90
CA LEU A 78 45.16 -20.74 -6.49
C LEU A 78 44.14 -20.89 -7.63
N THR A 79 43.81 -22.14 -7.98
CA THR A 79 42.88 -22.47 -9.05
C THR A 79 41.62 -23.17 -8.57
N GLN A 80 41.71 -23.87 -7.43
CA GLN A 80 40.59 -24.65 -6.92
C GLN A 80 40.47 -24.61 -5.39
N ILE A 81 39.27 -24.58 -4.89
CA ILE A 81 38.90 -24.92 -3.52
C ILE A 81 38.18 -26.26 -3.59
N ILE A 82 38.86 -27.31 -3.16
CA ILE A 82 38.42 -28.70 -3.34
C ILE A 82 37.58 -29.17 -2.15
N ASN A 83 36.43 -29.72 -2.45
CA ASN A 83 35.61 -30.45 -1.52
C ASN A 83 35.14 -31.75 -2.18
N THR A 84 35.82 -32.88 -1.88
CA THR A 84 35.74 -34.12 -2.66
C THR A 84 34.62 -35.05 -2.26
N GLU A 85 33.81 -34.76 -1.23
CA GLU A 85 32.74 -35.63 -0.83
C GLU A 85 31.36 -34.99 -1.07
N GLN A 86 30.78 -35.27 -2.24
CA GLN A 86 29.33 -35.11 -2.49
C GLN A 86 28.58 -36.26 -1.84
N LYS A 87 28.33 -36.24 -0.54
CA LYS A 87 27.28 -37.11 0.03
C LYS A 87 26.10 -36.23 0.41
N SER A 88 24.93 -36.63 -0.09
CA SER A 88 23.63 -36.02 0.09
C SER A 88 23.40 -35.47 1.51
N PHE A 89 23.25 -34.16 1.58
CA PHE A 89 22.85 -33.47 2.81
C PHE A 89 21.32 -33.48 2.91
N TYR A 90 20.80 -34.33 3.80
CA TYR A 90 19.52 -34.03 4.43
C TYR A 90 19.84 -33.31 5.75
N LEU A 91 19.46 -32.05 5.86
CA LEU A 91 19.53 -31.25 7.08
C LEU A 91 18.42 -31.71 8.05
N GLU A 92 18.50 -32.93 8.56
CA GLU A 92 17.84 -33.30 9.81
C GLU A 92 18.80 -33.02 10.97
N GLU A 93 18.32 -32.48 12.05
CA GLU A 93 19.05 -31.89 13.20
C GLU A 93 20.14 -32.79 13.85
N LYS A 94 20.43 -33.95 13.36
CA LYS A 94 21.31 -34.96 13.96
C LYS A 94 22.69 -35.17 13.33
N TYR A 95 23.02 -34.46 12.23
CA TYR A 95 24.31 -34.67 11.52
C TYR A 95 25.19 -33.44 11.39
N TYR A 96 25.30 -32.63 12.46
CA TYR A 96 26.13 -31.43 12.49
C TYR A 96 27.63 -31.64 12.28
N GLU A 97 28.17 -32.85 12.43
CA GLU A 97 29.63 -33.11 12.26
C GLU A 97 30.06 -33.15 10.78
N SER A 98 29.18 -33.49 9.84
CA SER A 98 29.52 -33.53 8.42
C SER A 98 29.47 -32.19 7.71
N ALA A 99 28.77 -31.21 8.23
CA ALA A 99 28.66 -29.87 7.66
C ALA A 99 29.91 -29.00 7.81
N ALA A 100 30.84 -29.32 8.72
CA ALA A 100 32.08 -28.58 8.97
C ALA A 100 33.14 -28.78 7.87
N ARG A 101 32.74 -28.82 6.57
CA ARG A 101 33.61 -29.17 5.46
C ARG A 101 33.95 -27.98 4.53
N GLY A 102 33.33 -26.83 4.71
CA GLY A 102 33.66 -25.62 3.94
C GLY A 102 35.02 -25.08 4.33
N LEU A 103 35.79 -24.54 3.37
CA LEU A 103 37.11 -24.01 3.60
C LEU A 103 37.17 -23.04 4.78
N PHE A 104 36.23 -22.07 4.85
CA PHE A 104 36.05 -21.05 5.91
C PHE A 104 34.75 -21.29 6.70
N TYR A 105 34.26 -22.53 6.79
CA TYR A 105 33.04 -22.85 7.53
C TYR A 105 33.08 -22.21 8.93
N ASN A 106 32.06 -21.44 9.27
CA ASN A 106 31.87 -20.78 10.56
C ASN A 106 33.04 -19.92 11.03
N CYS A 107 33.74 -19.24 10.10
CA CYS A 107 34.70 -18.19 10.43
C CYS A 107 33.93 -16.91 10.80
N SER A 108 33.30 -16.90 11.98
CA SER A 108 32.31 -15.88 12.37
C SER A 108 32.84 -14.43 12.44
N LYS A 109 34.16 -14.25 12.52
CA LYS A 109 34.81 -12.91 12.49
C LYS A 109 35.44 -12.53 11.16
N LEU A 110 35.36 -13.37 10.14
CA LEU A 110 35.92 -13.05 8.82
C LEU A 110 35.13 -11.89 8.19
N GLU A 111 35.75 -10.72 8.10
CA GLU A 111 35.15 -9.49 7.56
C GLU A 111 35.43 -9.29 6.07
N SER A 112 36.60 -9.72 5.62
CA SER A 112 37.04 -9.54 4.23
C SER A 112 37.92 -10.68 3.75
N ILE A 113 37.83 -10.95 2.46
CA ILE A 113 38.71 -11.87 1.76
C ILE A 113 39.24 -11.19 0.49
N ASP A 114 40.54 -11.18 0.33
CA ASP A 114 41.20 -10.72 -0.90
C ASP A 114 41.41 -11.93 -1.82
N MET A 115 40.61 -12.02 -2.86
CA MET A 115 40.73 -13.08 -3.87
C MET A 115 41.97 -12.93 -4.75
N GLY A 116 42.69 -11.80 -4.65
CA GLY A 116 43.87 -11.52 -5.46
C GLY A 116 43.55 -11.56 -6.96
N LYS A 117 44.44 -12.20 -7.72
CA LYS A 117 44.26 -12.55 -9.12
C LYS A 117 44.00 -14.06 -9.29
N ALA A 118 43.53 -14.73 -8.24
CA ALA A 118 43.25 -16.16 -8.26
C ALA A 118 42.17 -16.48 -9.31
N ALA A 119 42.55 -17.23 -10.32
CA ALA A 119 41.63 -17.65 -11.39
C ALA A 119 40.90 -18.92 -11.00
N LEU A 120 40.18 -18.88 -9.87
CA LEU A 120 39.42 -20.04 -9.37
C LEU A 120 38.43 -20.53 -10.42
N THR A 121 38.52 -21.84 -10.70
CA THR A 121 37.58 -22.57 -11.55
C THR A 121 36.55 -23.34 -10.75
N ALA A 122 36.80 -23.62 -9.46
CA ALA A 122 35.87 -24.27 -8.56
C ALA A 122 35.94 -23.66 -7.16
N LEU A 123 34.71 -23.50 -6.57
CA LEU A 123 34.50 -23.12 -5.19
C LEU A 123 33.78 -24.29 -4.50
N GLY A 124 34.34 -24.79 -3.40
CA GLY A 124 33.72 -25.92 -2.69
C GLY A 124 32.37 -25.55 -2.02
N PHE A 125 31.53 -26.53 -1.80
CA PHE A 125 30.26 -26.32 -1.06
C PHE A 125 30.55 -25.83 0.39
N CYS A 126 29.62 -25.08 0.98
CA CYS A 126 29.77 -24.51 2.33
C CYS A 126 31.02 -23.64 2.53
N THR A 127 31.70 -23.18 1.47
CA THR A 127 33.01 -22.50 1.59
C THR A 127 32.99 -21.36 2.60
N PHE A 128 31.95 -20.53 2.62
CA PHE A 128 31.76 -19.40 3.55
C PHE A 128 30.53 -19.59 4.47
N TYR A 129 30.09 -20.81 4.69
CA TYR A 129 28.95 -21.09 5.55
C TYR A 129 29.12 -20.46 6.93
N LYS A 130 28.17 -19.63 7.38
CA LYS A 130 28.22 -18.89 8.66
C LYS A 130 29.40 -17.92 8.84
N CYS A 131 29.90 -17.36 7.75
CA CYS A 131 30.83 -16.22 7.82
C CYS A 131 30.07 -14.91 8.10
N GLN A 132 29.47 -14.79 9.28
CA GLN A 132 28.48 -13.78 9.63
C GLN A 132 28.97 -12.32 9.56
N LYS A 133 30.29 -12.08 9.59
CA LYS A 133 30.89 -10.75 9.47
C LYS A 133 31.39 -10.40 8.07
N LEU A 134 31.36 -11.36 7.13
CA LEU A 134 31.78 -11.12 5.75
C LEU A 134 30.86 -10.07 5.09
N ARG A 135 31.45 -8.94 4.65
CA ARG A 135 30.67 -7.77 4.18
C ARG A 135 30.46 -7.76 2.66
N SER A 136 31.48 -8.20 1.93
CA SER A 136 31.44 -8.28 0.47
C SER A 136 32.48 -9.26 -0.03
N ILE A 137 32.30 -9.77 -1.24
CA ILE A 137 33.27 -10.58 -1.93
C ILE A 137 33.32 -10.20 -3.41
N ASP A 138 34.52 -10.10 -3.97
CA ASP A 138 34.76 -9.86 -5.40
C ASP A 138 35.30 -11.14 -6.07
N LEU A 139 34.42 -11.82 -6.81
CA LEU A 139 34.73 -13.03 -7.58
C LEU A 139 34.91 -12.71 -9.07
N SER A 140 34.89 -11.44 -9.49
CA SER A 140 34.91 -11.06 -10.91
C SER A 140 36.15 -11.48 -11.66
N GLY A 141 37.28 -11.66 -10.94
CA GLY A 141 38.55 -12.19 -11.49
C GLY A 141 38.61 -13.71 -11.62
N CYS A 142 37.64 -14.43 -11.04
CA CYS A 142 37.58 -15.89 -11.07
C CYS A 142 36.99 -16.41 -12.40
N LYS A 143 37.10 -17.73 -12.62
CA LYS A 143 36.52 -18.45 -13.77
C LYS A 143 35.48 -19.46 -13.32
N LEU A 144 34.71 -19.09 -12.26
CA LEU A 144 33.68 -19.97 -11.72
C LEU A 144 32.51 -20.04 -12.69
N GLU A 145 32.00 -21.23 -12.94
CA GLU A 145 30.75 -21.48 -13.66
C GLU A 145 29.58 -21.70 -12.70
N GLU A 146 29.88 -22.10 -11.45
CA GLU A 146 28.87 -22.38 -10.43
C GLU A 146 29.24 -21.78 -9.07
N ILE A 147 28.25 -21.24 -8.36
CA ILE A 147 28.31 -21.01 -6.91
C ILE A 147 27.64 -22.25 -6.28
N PRO A 148 28.38 -23.10 -5.56
CA PRO A 148 27.86 -24.38 -5.08
C PRO A 148 26.90 -24.25 -3.90
N ASP A 149 26.31 -25.40 -3.53
CA ASP A 149 25.35 -25.49 -2.43
C ASP A 149 25.93 -24.89 -1.14
N TYR A 150 25.10 -24.07 -0.44
CA TYR A 150 25.39 -23.44 0.84
C TYR A 150 26.69 -22.59 0.87
N ALA A 151 27.25 -22.20 -0.27
CA ALA A 151 28.55 -21.51 -0.32
C ALA A 151 28.61 -20.27 0.56
N PHE A 152 27.54 -19.50 0.64
CA PHE A 152 27.38 -18.26 1.43
C PHE A 152 26.16 -18.31 2.35
N TYR A 153 25.77 -19.48 2.83
CA TYR A 153 24.64 -19.63 3.74
C TYR A 153 24.91 -18.92 5.06
N ASP A 154 23.95 -18.14 5.58
CA ASP A 154 24.03 -17.44 6.86
C ASP A 154 25.27 -16.51 6.98
N CYS A 155 25.54 -15.73 5.91
CA CYS A 155 26.51 -14.64 5.92
C CYS A 155 25.80 -13.31 6.19
N ASP A 156 25.33 -13.11 7.42
CA ASP A 156 24.43 -12.02 7.84
C ASP A 156 24.85 -10.62 7.40
N SER A 157 26.14 -10.34 7.38
CA SER A 157 26.69 -9.02 7.02
C SER A 157 26.95 -8.84 5.53
N LEU A 158 26.77 -9.88 4.71
CA LEU A 158 27.05 -9.85 3.27
C LEU A 158 26.08 -8.92 2.54
N ARG A 159 26.59 -7.85 1.95
CA ARG A 159 25.81 -6.79 1.29
C ARG A 159 25.81 -6.90 -0.22
N SER A 160 26.92 -7.36 -0.79
CA SER A 160 27.11 -7.46 -2.23
C SER A 160 28.12 -8.53 -2.61
N VAL A 161 27.90 -9.13 -3.77
CA VAL A 161 28.80 -10.08 -4.41
C VAL A 161 29.03 -9.62 -5.86
N LYS A 162 30.29 -9.55 -6.30
CA LYS A 162 30.61 -9.38 -7.71
C LYS A 162 30.90 -10.74 -8.33
N PHE A 163 30.09 -11.12 -9.28
CA PHE A 163 30.22 -12.41 -9.97
C PHE A 163 31.14 -12.36 -11.18
N PRO A 164 31.79 -13.49 -11.54
CA PRO A 164 32.54 -13.60 -12.78
C PRO A 164 31.58 -13.68 -13.99
N THR A 165 32.05 -13.26 -15.15
CA THR A 165 31.28 -13.33 -16.41
C THR A 165 31.02 -14.77 -16.89
N THR A 166 31.75 -15.76 -16.37
CA THR A 166 31.62 -17.18 -16.66
C THR A 166 30.52 -17.87 -15.85
N LEU A 167 29.93 -17.18 -14.84
CA LEU A 167 28.95 -17.78 -13.95
C LEU A 167 27.66 -18.11 -14.71
N THR A 168 27.25 -19.36 -14.64
CA THR A 168 25.99 -19.87 -15.23
C THR A 168 25.00 -20.38 -14.20
N THR A 169 25.47 -20.78 -13.00
CA THR A 169 24.65 -21.49 -12.03
C THR A 169 24.88 -20.98 -10.59
N ILE A 170 23.79 -20.82 -9.86
CA ILE A 170 23.76 -20.66 -8.40
C ILE A 170 22.96 -21.83 -7.83
N SER A 171 23.62 -22.62 -6.96
CA SER A 171 23.06 -23.87 -6.43
C SER A 171 22.23 -23.71 -5.17
N ASN A 172 21.74 -24.83 -4.60
CA ASN A 172 20.76 -24.84 -3.51
C ASN A 172 21.26 -24.09 -2.29
N TYR A 173 20.40 -23.23 -1.71
CA TYR A 173 20.69 -22.46 -0.50
C TYR A 173 22.00 -21.64 -0.54
N ALA A 174 22.55 -21.39 -1.73
CA ALA A 174 23.89 -20.77 -1.87
C ALA A 174 24.00 -19.42 -1.16
N PHE A 175 22.94 -18.63 -1.13
CA PHE A 175 22.85 -17.33 -0.45
C PHE A 175 21.68 -17.25 0.54
N ALA A 176 21.12 -18.39 0.97
CA ALA A 176 20.03 -18.35 1.93
C ALA A 176 20.46 -17.75 3.27
N GLU A 177 19.53 -17.14 4.02
CA GLU A 177 19.74 -16.50 5.32
C GLU A 177 20.71 -15.30 5.29
N ASN A 178 20.84 -14.60 4.15
CA ASN A 178 21.67 -13.42 4.01
C ASN A 178 20.87 -12.14 4.25
N PHE A 179 20.62 -11.79 5.51
CA PHE A 179 19.74 -10.68 5.89
C PHE A 179 20.22 -9.29 5.44
N SER A 180 21.49 -9.13 5.08
CA SER A 180 22.04 -7.84 4.62
C SER A 180 22.22 -7.72 3.11
N LEU A 181 22.00 -8.79 2.33
CA LEU A 181 22.17 -8.79 0.88
C LEU A 181 21.10 -7.89 0.24
N ALA A 182 21.57 -6.80 -0.40
CA ALA A 182 20.68 -5.75 -0.87
C ALA A 182 20.47 -5.73 -2.39
N SER A 183 21.41 -6.28 -3.14
CA SER A 183 21.37 -6.28 -4.60
C SER A 183 22.12 -7.48 -5.18
N LEU A 184 21.68 -7.91 -6.37
CA LEU A 184 22.28 -8.95 -7.17
C LEU A 184 22.41 -8.45 -8.61
N THR A 185 23.61 -8.64 -9.18
CA THR A 185 23.85 -8.42 -10.61
C THR A 185 24.43 -9.68 -11.19
N LEU A 186 23.67 -10.36 -12.04
CA LEU A 186 24.04 -11.62 -12.68
C LEU A 186 24.59 -11.38 -14.08
N PRO A 187 25.56 -12.17 -14.56
CA PRO A 187 26.11 -12.00 -15.90
C PRO A 187 25.14 -12.46 -17.00
N ALA A 188 25.35 -11.99 -18.22
CA ALA A 188 24.48 -12.26 -19.37
C ALA A 188 24.32 -13.75 -19.75
N GLY A 189 25.36 -14.57 -19.50
CA GLY A 189 25.32 -16.03 -19.74
C GLY A 189 24.65 -16.84 -18.64
N PHE A 190 24.17 -16.18 -17.60
CA PHE A 190 23.59 -16.85 -16.43
C PHE A 190 22.24 -17.50 -16.77
N SER A 191 22.07 -18.78 -16.38
CA SER A 191 20.94 -19.58 -16.84
C SER A 191 20.22 -20.42 -15.77
N THR A 192 20.83 -20.61 -14.59
CA THR A 192 20.29 -21.56 -13.61
C THR A 192 20.39 -21.08 -12.18
N ILE A 193 19.26 -21.03 -11.49
CA ILE A 193 19.18 -20.91 -10.03
C ILE A 193 18.51 -22.18 -9.50
N LYS A 194 19.09 -22.80 -8.47
CA LYS A 194 18.52 -23.97 -7.82
C LYS A 194 17.68 -23.61 -6.60
N ASP A 195 17.08 -24.57 -5.96
CA ASP A 195 16.05 -24.37 -4.93
C ASP A 195 16.55 -23.57 -3.73
N ASN A 196 15.72 -22.64 -3.26
CA ASN A 196 15.97 -21.82 -2.08
C ASN A 196 17.28 -20.98 -2.11
N ALA A 197 17.86 -20.73 -3.28
CA ALA A 197 19.17 -20.09 -3.40
C ALA A 197 19.26 -18.75 -2.68
N PHE A 198 18.18 -17.97 -2.60
CA PHE A 198 18.06 -16.66 -1.94
C PHE A 198 16.96 -16.64 -0.87
N ASN A 199 16.63 -17.79 -0.31
CA ASN A 199 15.62 -17.88 0.75
C ASN A 199 15.99 -16.94 1.90
N ASN A 200 14.99 -16.19 2.39
CA ASN A 200 15.13 -15.30 3.54
C ASN A 200 16.16 -14.15 3.38
N CYS A 201 16.41 -13.68 2.15
CA CYS A 201 17.25 -12.52 1.87
C CYS A 201 16.46 -11.21 2.04
N LYS A 202 16.16 -10.82 3.27
CA LYS A 202 15.17 -9.78 3.62
C LYS A 202 15.47 -8.36 3.15
N LYS A 203 16.66 -8.04 2.64
CA LYS A 203 17.00 -6.69 2.17
C LYS A 203 17.01 -6.53 0.65
N ILE A 204 16.83 -7.59 -0.11
CA ILE A 204 16.73 -7.49 -1.58
C ILE A 204 15.40 -6.79 -1.92
N LYS A 205 15.49 -5.60 -2.53
CA LYS A 205 14.32 -4.81 -2.93
C LYS A 205 13.99 -4.93 -4.41
N SER A 206 15.01 -5.15 -5.23
CA SER A 206 14.87 -5.25 -6.68
C SER A 206 15.84 -6.26 -7.27
N ILE A 207 15.41 -6.94 -8.33
CA ILE A 207 16.23 -7.87 -9.10
C ILE A 207 16.02 -7.61 -10.58
N ASP A 208 17.13 -7.53 -11.31
CA ASP A 208 17.10 -7.41 -12.77
C ASP A 208 17.73 -8.66 -13.39
N PHE A 209 16.90 -9.51 -13.98
CA PHE A 209 17.28 -10.69 -14.72
C PHE A 209 17.27 -10.47 -16.24
N SER A 210 16.97 -9.27 -16.71
CA SER A 210 16.72 -8.99 -18.15
C SER A 210 17.86 -9.40 -19.07
N ALA A 211 19.11 -9.39 -18.59
CA ALA A 211 20.29 -9.79 -19.34
C ALA A 211 20.62 -11.30 -19.26
N THR A 212 19.90 -12.06 -18.44
CA THR A 212 20.18 -13.49 -18.22
C THR A 212 19.48 -14.38 -19.29
N SER A 213 19.84 -15.67 -19.32
CA SER A 213 19.23 -16.69 -20.17
C SER A 213 18.27 -17.61 -19.40
N LEU A 214 17.69 -17.14 -18.31
CA LEU A 214 16.72 -17.91 -17.53
C LEU A 214 15.47 -18.22 -18.37
N THR A 215 14.97 -19.43 -18.28
CA THR A 215 13.79 -19.90 -18.99
C THR A 215 12.59 -20.16 -18.08
N SER A 216 12.82 -20.31 -16.78
CA SER A 216 11.77 -20.45 -15.76
C SER A 216 12.19 -19.74 -14.46
N ILE A 217 11.23 -19.35 -13.64
CA ILE A 217 11.42 -18.81 -12.31
C ILE A 217 10.79 -19.76 -11.31
N LYS A 218 11.57 -20.20 -10.31
CA LYS A 218 11.15 -21.12 -9.27
C LYS A 218 11.14 -20.47 -7.89
N ASP A 219 10.88 -21.27 -6.85
CA ASP A 219 10.89 -20.84 -5.43
C ASP A 219 12.31 -20.50 -4.92
N TRP A 220 12.90 -19.45 -5.50
CA TRP A 220 14.25 -19.02 -5.14
C TRP A 220 14.28 -17.98 -4.03
N PHE A 221 13.20 -17.19 -3.90
CA PHE A 221 13.08 -15.99 -3.07
C PHE A 221 12.05 -16.13 -1.96
N ALA A 222 11.78 -17.34 -1.51
CA ALA A 222 10.84 -17.56 -0.41
C ALA A 222 11.23 -16.70 0.81
N TYR A 223 10.22 -16.02 1.40
CA TYR A 223 10.41 -15.14 2.56
C TYR A 223 11.32 -13.92 2.34
N THR A 224 11.52 -13.51 1.08
CA THR A 224 12.20 -12.25 0.72
C THR A 224 11.15 -11.13 0.66
N ASP A 225 10.58 -10.82 1.80
CA ASP A 225 9.42 -9.93 1.99
C ASP A 225 9.65 -8.45 1.61
N SER A 226 10.91 -8.04 1.40
CA SER A 226 11.26 -6.70 0.91
C SER A 226 11.30 -6.59 -0.62
N LEU A 227 11.23 -7.70 -1.36
CA LEU A 227 11.30 -7.67 -2.83
C LEU A 227 10.05 -7.00 -3.42
N ARG A 228 10.26 -5.98 -4.25
CA ARG A 228 9.20 -5.14 -4.84
C ARG A 228 9.25 -5.10 -6.36
N THR A 229 10.44 -5.05 -6.93
CA THR A 229 10.62 -4.90 -8.39
C THR A 229 11.41 -6.08 -8.96
N VAL A 230 10.86 -6.70 -10.00
CA VAL A 230 11.49 -7.81 -10.71
C VAL A 230 11.44 -7.53 -12.20
N LYS A 231 12.60 -7.62 -12.87
CA LYS A 231 12.68 -7.60 -14.33
C LYS A 231 13.10 -8.97 -14.83
N LEU A 232 12.20 -9.60 -15.58
CA LEU A 232 12.42 -10.92 -16.17
C LEU A 232 12.99 -10.81 -17.60
N PRO A 233 13.85 -11.76 -18.03
CA PRO A 233 14.26 -11.82 -19.44
C PRO A 233 13.12 -12.32 -20.31
N GLU A 234 13.14 -11.96 -21.59
CA GLU A 234 12.13 -12.38 -22.59
C GLU A 234 12.15 -13.90 -22.87
N THR A 235 13.17 -14.61 -22.39
CA THR A 235 13.31 -16.06 -22.50
C THR A 235 12.46 -16.85 -21.51
N VAL A 236 11.90 -16.20 -20.47
CA VAL A 236 11.11 -16.89 -19.44
C VAL A 236 9.76 -17.34 -20.01
N THR A 237 9.53 -18.65 -19.96
CA THR A 237 8.31 -19.30 -20.43
C THR A 237 7.39 -19.77 -19.31
N SER A 238 7.88 -19.88 -18.07
CA SER A 238 7.08 -20.28 -16.91
C SER A 238 7.48 -19.53 -15.63
N LEU A 239 6.47 -19.13 -14.87
CA LEU A 239 6.60 -18.94 -13.43
C LEU A 239 6.14 -20.24 -12.79
N GLU A 240 7.06 -20.97 -12.12
CA GLU A 240 6.74 -22.23 -11.49
C GLU A 240 6.03 -22.04 -10.14
N ASP A 241 5.64 -23.12 -9.50
CA ASP A 241 4.97 -23.07 -8.20
C ASP A 241 5.82 -22.31 -7.19
N TYR A 242 5.17 -21.41 -6.44
CA TYR A 242 5.78 -20.60 -5.39
C TYR A 242 6.85 -19.60 -5.83
N ALA A 243 6.99 -19.28 -7.11
CA ALA A 243 8.09 -18.47 -7.68
C ALA A 243 8.43 -17.21 -6.86
N PHE A 244 7.43 -16.45 -6.40
CA PHE A 244 7.56 -15.27 -5.56
C PHE A 244 6.66 -15.33 -4.31
N ARG A 245 6.52 -16.51 -3.75
CA ARG A 245 5.69 -16.71 -2.55
C ARG A 245 6.13 -15.82 -1.40
N ASN A 246 5.17 -15.13 -0.78
CA ASN A 246 5.38 -14.18 0.30
C ASN A 246 6.28 -12.98 -0.06
N CYS A 247 6.49 -12.71 -1.37
CA CYS A 247 7.07 -11.47 -1.85
C CYS A 247 5.95 -10.47 -2.18
N ILE A 248 6.09 -9.22 -1.73
CA ILE A 248 5.09 -8.17 -2.04
C ILE A 248 5.50 -7.46 -3.33
N ILE A 249 5.45 -8.17 -4.46
CA ILE A 249 5.86 -7.64 -5.76
C ILE A 249 4.94 -6.49 -6.16
N GLN A 250 5.52 -5.34 -6.54
CA GLN A 250 4.81 -4.15 -7.01
C GLN A 250 5.01 -3.92 -8.51
N GLU A 251 6.15 -4.28 -9.03
CA GLU A 251 6.51 -4.14 -10.44
C GLU A 251 7.13 -5.44 -10.95
N ILE A 252 6.56 -5.99 -11.99
CA ILE A 252 7.09 -7.14 -12.73
C ILE A 252 6.70 -7.00 -14.19
N ASN A 253 7.65 -7.22 -15.11
CA ASN A 253 7.32 -7.47 -16.49
C ASN A 253 7.02 -8.97 -16.66
N LEU A 254 5.85 -9.31 -17.15
CA LEU A 254 5.53 -10.67 -17.56
C LEU A 254 5.90 -10.82 -19.04
N PRO A 255 6.90 -11.65 -19.41
CA PRO A 255 7.39 -11.73 -20.79
C PRO A 255 6.33 -12.24 -21.77
N ALA A 256 6.36 -11.78 -23.01
CA ALA A 256 5.45 -12.24 -24.05
C ALA A 256 5.60 -13.75 -24.38
N ALA A 257 6.72 -14.36 -24.02
CA ALA A 257 6.97 -15.79 -24.14
C ALA A 257 6.31 -16.65 -23.04
N LEU A 258 5.81 -16.02 -21.97
CA LEU A 258 5.25 -16.74 -20.81
C LEU A 258 4.04 -17.58 -21.22
N THR A 259 4.04 -18.86 -20.86
CA THR A 259 2.99 -19.84 -21.17
C THR A 259 2.21 -20.32 -19.96
N SER A 260 2.80 -20.25 -18.76
CA SER A 260 2.16 -20.70 -17.53
C SER A 260 2.57 -19.89 -16.29
N ILE A 261 1.62 -19.78 -15.36
CA ILE A 261 1.83 -19.18 -14.03
C ILE A 261 1.42 -20.24 -13.02
N GLY A 262 2.38 -20.70 -12.21
CA GLY A 262 2.23 -21.80 -11.27
C GLY A 262 1.43 -21.42 -10.02
N ARG A 263 1.27 -22.41 -9.13
CA ARG A 263 0.57 -22.28 -7.86
C ARG A 263 1.30 -21.32 -6.92
N TYR A 264 0.57 -20.39 -6.28
CA TYR A 264 1.10 -19.36 -5.39
C TYR A 264 2.20 -18.46 -6.00
N ALA A 265 2.35 -18.44 -7.33
CA ALA A 265 3.51 -17.82 -7.97
C ALA A 265 3.64 -16.31 -7.69
N LEU A 266 2.54 -15.59 -7.59
CA LEU A 266 2.47 -14.15 -7.31
C LEU A 266 1.48 -13.83 -6.18
N ASN A 267 1.34 -14.76 -5.23
CA ASN A 267 0.53 -14.57 -4.04
C ASN A 267 0.96 -13.32 -3.26
N SER A 268 0.00 -12.55 -2.77
CA SER A 268 0.22 -11.31 -1.98
C SER A 268 0.88 -10.15 -2.73
N SER A 269 0.98 -10.19 -4.06
CA SER A 269 1.54 -9.12 -4.88
C SER A 269 0.64 -7.88 -4.94
N ARG A 270 1.25 -6.71 -5.22
CA ARG A 270 0.54 -5.41 -5.32
C ARG A 270 0.85 -4.75 -6.66
N ILE A 271 0.32 -5.30 -7.73
CA ILE A 271 0.58 -4.86 -9.12
C ILE A 271 -0.59 -4.03 -9.60
N ASN A 272 -0.38 -2.75 -9.92
CA ASN A 272 -1.48 -1.87 -10.31
C ASN A 272 -2.23 -2.43 -11.55
N ASN A 273 -1.54 -2.59 -12.67
CA ASN A 273 -2.15 -3.09 -13.91
C ASN A 273 -1.57 -4.45 -14.27
N LEU A 274 -2.29 -5.51 -13.92
CA LEU A 274 -1.90 -6.88 -14.23
C LEU A 274 -2.51 -7.30 -15.57
N THR A 275 -1.68 -7.41 -16.60
CA THR A 275 -2.07 -7.97 -17.89
C THR A 275 -1.40 -9.32 -18.06
N ILE A 276 -2.19 -10.37 -18.16
CA ILE A 276 -1.69 -11.73 -18.42
C ILE A 276 -1.25 -11.81 -19.89
N PRO A 277 0.00 -12.23 -20.20
CA PRO A 277 0.49 -12.35 -21.56
C PRO A 277 -0.35 -13.30 -22.43
N ALA A 278 -0.47 -12.98 -23.70
CA ALA A 278 -1.34 -13.71 -24.64
C ALA A 278 -0.97 -15.18 -24.87
N LYS A 279 0.25 -15.61 -24.55
CA LYS A 279 0.67 -17.02 -24.65
C LYS A 279 0.37 -17.84 -23.40
N VAL A 280 -0.05 -17.20 -22.31
CA VAL A 280 -0.39 -17.94 -21.08
C VAL A 280 -1.65 -18.78 -21.34
N THR A 281 -1.53 -20.05 -21.08
CA THR A 281 -2.63 -21.02 -21.18
C THR A 281 -3.16 -21.48 -19.85
N SER A 282 -2.36 -21.38 -18.77
CA SER A 282 -2.73 -21.82 -17.43
C SER A 282 -2.31 -20.87 -16.33
N ILE A 283 -3.22 -20.65 -15.38
CA ILE A 283 -3.01 -19.95 -14.13
C ILE A 283 -3.25 -20.94 -13.00
N GLY A 284 -2.28 -21.12 -12.12
CA GLY A 284 -2.31 -22.12 -11.05
C GLY A 284 -3.22 -21.74 -9.88
N GLU A 285 -3.37 -22.70 -8.95
CA GLU A 285 -4.08 -22.51 -7.70
C GLU A 285 -3.44 -21.38 -6.89
N GLU A 286 -4.27 -20.49 -6.35
CA GLU A 286 -3.86 -19.34 -5.54
C GLU A 286 -2.73 -18.46 -6.13
N ALA A 287 -2.55 -18.50 -7.45
CA ALA A 287 -1.45 -17.81 -8.12
C ALA A 287 -1.38 -16.31 -7.81
N PHE A 288 -2.51 -15.66 -7.63
CA PHE A 288 -2.69 -14.22 -7.36
C PHE A 288 -3.52 -13.95 -6.09
N SER A 289 -3.68 -14.95 -5.23
CA SER A 289 -4.48 -14.79 -4.01
C SER A 289 -3.87 -13.75 -3.07
N ASN A 290 -4.72 -13.10 -2.25
CA ASN A 290 -4.34 -12.04 -1.31
C ASN A 290 -3.62 -10.83 -1.96
N GLY A 291 -3.69 -10.69 -3.28
CA GLY A 291 -3.05 -9.61 -4.03
C GLY A 291 -3.88 -8.31 -4.03
N THR A 292 -3.26 -7.23 -4.49
CA THR A 292 -3.94 -5.94 -4.74
C THR A 292 -3.64 -5.48 -6.15
N TYR A 293 -4.69 -5.22 -6.93
CA TYR A 293 -4.60 -4.85 -8.34
C TYR A 293 -5.58 -3.70 -8.62
N ASP A 294 -5.21 -2.75 -9.45
CA ASP A 294 -6.16 -1.77 -9.96
C ASP A 294 -6.97 -2.37 -11.10
N GLN A 295 -6.27 -3.03 -12.03
CA GLN A 295 -6.88 -3.71 -13.17
C GLN A 295 -6.26 -5.08 -13.38
N VAL A 296 -7.08 -6.05 -13.75
CA VAL A 296 -6.64 -7.39 -14.19
C VAL A 296 -7.22 -7.69 -15.56
N VAL A 297 -6.37 -8.09 -16.51
CA VAL A 297 -6.77 -8.47 -17.87
C VAL A 297 -6.34 -9.90 -18.16
N ILE A 298 -7.30 -10.79 -18.47
CA ILE A 298 -7.10 -12.20 -18.80
C ILE A 298 -7.49 -12.44 -20.27
N PRO A 299 -6.53 -12.81 -21.14
CA PRO A 299 -6.76 -13.00 -22.58
C PRO A 299 -7.43 -14.34 -22.90
N SER A 300 -7.89 -14.48 -24.13
CA SER A 300 -8.65 -15.65 -24.63
C SER A 300 -7.86 -16.97 -24.70
N ASN A 301 -6.54 -16.91 -24.65
CA ASN A 301 -5.71 -18.11 -24.71
C ASN A 301 -5.62 -18.87 -23.37
N VAL A 302 -6.07 -18.24 -22.28
CA VAL A 302 -6.12 -18.91 -20.97
C VAL A 302 -7.23 -19.95 -21.00
N THR A 303 -6.85 -21.21 -20.89
CA THR A 303 -7.77 -22.37 -20.91
C THR A 303 -8.01 -22.94 -19.52
N SER A 304 -7.14 -22.65 -18.55
CA SER A 304 -7.24 -23.14 -17.17
C SER A 304 -6.93 -22.05 -16.15
N ILE A 305 -7.83 -21.88 -15.18
CA ILE A 305 -7.64 -21.03 -13.99
C ILE A 305 -7.88 -21.93 -12.77
N GLY A 306 -6.87 -22.03 -11.91
CA GLY A 306 -6.88 -22.92 -10.73
C GLY A 306 -7.86 -22.51 -9.63
N ASN A 307 -8.01 -23.39 -8.64
CA ASN A 307 -8.81 -23.09 -7.45
C ASN A 307 -8.27 -21.83 -6.76
N SER A 308 -9.17 -20.96 -6.31
CA SER A 308 -8.81 -19.78 -5.54
C SER A 308 -7.75 -18.89 -6.18
N ALA A 309 -7.58 -18.91 -7.51
CA ALA A 309 -6.49 -18.21 -8.20
C ALA A 309 -6.39 -16.73 -7.83
N PHE A 310 -7.52 -16.04 -7.60
CA PHE A 310 -7.62 -14.66 -7.12
C PHE A 310 -8.40 -14.57 -5.80
N TYR A 311 -8.32 -15.61 -4.96
CA TYR A 311 -9.02 -15.62 -3.67
C TYR A 311 -8.54 -14.47 -2.78
N SER A 312 -9.48 -13.75 -2.14
CA SER A 312 -9.16 -12.56 -1.31
C SER A 312 -8.33 -11.49 -2.02
N ALA A 313 -8.32 -11.47 -3.36
CA ALA A 313 -7.67 -10.42 -4.11
C ALA A 313 -8.50 -9.13 -4.08
N ASN A 314 -7.84 -7.97 -3.90
CA ASN A 314 -8.46 -6.66 -4.00
C ASN A 314 -8.28 -6.10 -5.41
N ILE A 315 -9.26 -6.32 -6.30
CA ILE A 315 -9.28 -5.76 -7.66
C ILE A 315 -10.14 -4.48 -7.63
N ARG A 316 -9.47 -3.33 -7.60
CA ARG A 316 -10.10 -2.03 -7.27
C ARG A 316 -10.98 -1.48 -8.38
N ASN A 317 -10.54 -1.58 -9.64
CA ASN A 317 -11.20 -0.91 -10.77
C ASN A 317 -11.91 -1.90 -11.69
N SER A 318 -11.18 -2.86 -12.29
CA SER A 318 -11.78 -3.78 -13.24
C SER A 318 -11.08 -5.13 -13.34
N LEU A 319 -11.88 -6.16 -13.59
CA LEU A 319 -11.48 -7.47 -14.02
C LEU A 319 -12.01 -7.70 -15.44
N GLU A 320 -11.14 -7.81 -16.43
CA GLU A 320 -11.49 -8.06 -17.81
C GLU A 320 -11.10 -9.49 -18.19
N ILE A 321 -12.07 -10.29 -18.60
CA ILE A 321 -11.85 -11.69 -18.99
C ILE A 321 -12.40 -11.86 -20.41
N THR A 322 -11.54 -12.30 -21.32
CA THR A 322 -11.95 -12.83 -22.61
C THR A 322 -11.76 -14.34 -22.56
N PRO A 323 -12.80 -15.11 -22.19
CA PRO A 323 -12.65 -16.55 -21.96
C PRO A 323 -12.45 -17.30 -23.28
N SER A 324 -11.64 -18.38 -23.23
CA SER A 324 -11.65 -19.38 -24.29
C SER A 324 -12.99 -20.15 -24.27
N GLU A 325 -13.36 -20.77 -25.39
CA GLU A 325 -14.61 -21.53 -25.49
C GLU A 325 -14.71 -22.66 -24.43
N ASN A 326 -13.58 -23.23 -24.04
CA ASN A 326 -13.50 -24.35 -23.10
C ASN A 326 -12.74 -24.02 -21.83
N ILE A 327 -12.83 -22.77 -21.35
CA ILE A 327 -12.11 -22.36 -20.14
C ILE A 327 -12.54 -23.21 -18.91
N GLN A 328 -11.56 -23.78 -18.25
CA GLN A 328 -11.75 -24.50 -16.97
C GLN A 328 -11.44 -23.57 -15.81
N MET A 329 -12.43 -23.31 -14.98
CA MET A 329 -12.26 -22.49 -13.77
C MET A 329 -12.42 -23.33 -12.52
N GLY A 330 -11.42 -23.27 -11.64
CA GLY A 330 -11.44 -23.92 -10.34
C GLY A 330 -12.49 -23.29 -9.40
N ASN A 331 -12.67 -23.94 -8.25
CA ASN A 331 -13.56 -23.44 -7.23
C ASN A 331 -13.05 -22.12 -6.68
N SER A 332 -13.95 -21.16 -6.45
CA SER A 332 -13.64 -19.86 -5.86
C SER A 332 -12.55 -19.07 -6.60
N ALA A 333 -12.37 -19.30 -7.92
CA ALA A 333 -11.29 -18.73 -8.70
C ALA A 333 -11.17 -17.20 -8.55
N PHE A 334 -12.32 -16.50 -8.47
CA PHE A 334 -12.44 -15.06 -8.30
C PHE A 334 -13.29 -14.69 -7.06
N ARG A 335 -13.24 -15.51 -6.02
CA ARG A 335 -13.91 -15.18 -4.76
C ARG A 335 -13.09 -14.15 -3.99
N CYS A 336 -13.17 -12.91 -4.44
CA CYS A 336 -12.54 -11.75 -3.85
C CYS A 336 -13.28 -11.32 -2.58
N GLU A 337 -13.47 -12.24 -1.65
CA GLU A 337 -14.10 -12.00 -0.36
C GLU A 337 -13.02 -11.93 0.71
N GLY A 338 -12.91 -10.81 1.35
CA GLY A 338 -12.03 -10.57 2.47
C GLY A 338 -12.43 -9.27 3.12
N SER A 339 -12.08 -9.07 4.36
CA SER A 339 -12.23 -7.78 5.02
C SER A 339 -10.85 -7.22 5.28
N TYR A 340 -10.71 -5.94 5.05
CA TYR A 340 -9.56 -5.19 5.53
C TYR A 340 -10.03 -4.10 6.47
N TYR A 341 -9.24 -3.86 7.49
CA TYR A 341 -9.52 -2.83 8.47
C TYR A 341 -8.80 -1.56 8.05
N GLU A 342 -9.55 -0.56 7.64
CA GLU A 342 -9.00 0.73 7.26
C GLU A 342 -9.84 1.84 7.90
N ASN A 343 -9.19 2.78 8.55
CA ASN A 343 -9.82 3.95 9.18
C ASN A 343 -10.93 3.63 10.19
N GLY A 344 -10.78 2.57 10.97
CA GLY A 344 -11.76 2.18 11.99
C GLY A 344 -12.96 1.38 11.47
N HIS A 345 -13.01 1.04 10.18
CA HIS A 345 -14.09 0.28 9.55
C HIS A 345 -13.59 -1.02 8.93
N SER A 346 -14.38 -2.08 9.05
CA SER A 346 -14.21 -3.32 8.29
C SER A 346 -14.78 -3.10 6.89
N ASN A 347 -13.90 -3.02 5.90
CA ASN A 347 -14.28 -2.98 4.49
C ASN A 347 -14.19 -4.39 3.90
N TYR A 348 -15.12 -4.73 3.02
CA TYR A 348 -15.12 -6.02 2.33
C TYR A 348 -14.60 -5.85 0.91
N TYR A 349 -13.78 -6.80 0.45
CA TYR A 349 -13.41 -6.88 -0.95
C TYR A 349 -14.59 -7.36 -1.77
N HIS A 350 -14.85 -6.69 -2.88
CA HIS A 350 -15.80 -7.10 -3.90
C HIS A 350 -15.27 -6.67 -5.26
N LEU A 351 -15.80 -7.26 -6.32
CA LEU A 351 -15.42 -6.93 -7.69
C LEU A 351 -16.26 -5.75 -8.17
N SER A 352 -15.64 -4.59 -8.33
CA SER A 352 -16.35 -3.37 -8.74
C SER A 352 -16.87 -3.49 -10.18
N ASN A 353 -16.04 -3.92 -11.12
CA ASN A 353 -16.45 -4.07 -12.52
C ASN A 353 -15.86 -5.35 -13.10
N VAL A 354 -16.71 -6.23 -13.60
CA VAL A 354 -16.30 -7.45 -14.31
C VAL A 354 -16.77 -7.37 -15.76
N TYR A 355 -15.85 -7.46 -16.68
CA TYR A 355 -16.10 -7.52 -18.12
C TYR A 355 -15.89 -8.95 -18.60
N TRP A 356 -16.98 -9.60 -19.03
CA TRP A 356 -16.98 -10.94 -19.62
C TRP A 356 -17.17 -10.81 -21.11
N ASN A 357 -16.07 -10.80 -21.86
CA ASN A 357 -16.04 -10.51 -23.29
C ASN A 357 -16.33 -11.75 -24.14
N SER A 358 -17.43 -12.47 -23.85
CA SER A 358 -17.83 -13.65 -24.59
C SER A 358 -19.34 -13.88 -24.46
N SER A 359 -19.93 -14.53 -25.46
CA SER A 359 -21.31 -15.05 -25.42
C SER A 359 -21.48 -16.32 -24.61
N THR A 360 -20.36 -16.97 -24.19
CA THR A 360 -20.42 -18.11 -23.28
C THR A 360 -21.07 -17.73 -21.95
N GLN A 361 -21.76 -18.68 -21.32
CA GLN A 361 -22.41 -18.44 -20.05
C GLN A 361 -21.41 -17.95 -18.98
N PHE A 362 -21.72 -16.83 -18.33
CA PHE A 362 -20.94 -16.34 -17.21
C PHE A 362 -21.05 -17.28 -15.99
N PRO A 363 -19.94 -17.87 -15.50
CA PRO A 363 -19.97 -18.84 -14.43
C PRO A 363 -19.98 -18.18 -13.04
N LYS A 364 -21.16 -17.68 -12.60
CA LYS A 364 -21.30 -16.91 -11.36
C LYS A 364 -20.77 -17.62 -10.11
N ASP A 365 -20.84 -18.95 -10.08
CA ASP A 365 -20.38 -19.79 -8.97
C ASP A 365 -18.85 -19.69 -8.71
N LYS A 366 -18.09 -19.19 -9.67
CA LYS A 366 -16.64 -18.95 -9.56
C LYS A 366 -16.27 -17.59 -8.98
N PHE A 367 -17.26 -16.69 -8.84
CA PHE A 367 -17.07 -15.30 -8.45
C PHE A 367 -17.73 -15.00 -7.10
N GLY A 368 -17.14 -14.09 -6.33
CA GLY A 368 -17.74 -13.50 -5.16
C GLY A 368 -18.80 -12.44 -5.50
N GLN A 369 -18.93 -11.42 -4.66
CA GLN A 369 -19.81 -10.27 -4.92
C GLN A 369 -19.27 -9.43 -6.08
N ILE A 370 -20.16 -9.02 -6.98
CA ILE A 370 -19.87 -8.17 -8.14
C ILE A 370 -20.82 -6.96 -8.10
N ASP A 371 -20.26 -5.76 -8.22
CA ASP A 371 -21.11 -4.57 -8.32
C ASP A 371 -21.68 -4.43 -9.72
N ASN A 372 -20.84 -4.52 -10.74
CA ASN A 372 -21.21 -4.31 -12.14
C ASN A 372 -20.64 -5.44 -13.01
N LEU A 373 -21.52 -6.20 -13.65
CA LEU A 373 -21.18 -7.22 -14.64
C LEU A 373 -21.53 -6.73 -16.04
N TYR A 374 -20.54 -6.73 -16.94
CA TYR A 374 -20.70 -6.35 -18.34
C TYR A 374 -20.62 -7.58 -19.24
N LEU A 375 -21.68 -7.78 -20.01
CA LEU A 375 -21.84 -8.90 -20.95
C LEU A 375 -22.04 -8.36 -22.37
N PRO A 376 -21.68 -9.11 -23.43
CA PRO A 376 -22.16 -8.82 -24.78
C PRO A 376 -23.67 -9.00 -24.88
N THR A 377 -24.30 -8.55 -25.97
CA THR A 377 -25.76 -8.52 -26.13
C THR A 377 -26.41 -9.90 -26.00
N ASP A 378 -25.71 -10.95 -26.44
CA ASP A 378 -26.13 -12.36 -26.39
C ASP A 378 -25.57 -13.13 -25.19
N GLY A 379 -24.88 -12.43 -24.30
CA GLY A 379 -24.32 -13.04 -23.08
C GLY A 379 -25.38 -13.59 -22.14
N THR A 380 -25.10 -14.72 -21.52
CA THR A 380 -25.98 -15.37 -20.56
C THR A 380 -25.31 -15.52 -19.18
N ILE A 381 -26.08 -15.67 -18.14
CA ILE A 381 -25.59 -15.88 -16.79
C ILE A 381 -26.28 -17.07 -16.12
N SER A 382 -25.57 -17.76 -15.22
CA SER A 382 -26.09 -18.91 -14.48
C SER A 382 -26.97 -18.49 -13.30
N SER A 383 -26.64 -17.38 -12.62
CA SER A 383 -27.42 -16.78 -11.51
C SER A 383 -27.15 -15.29 -11.42
N LYS A 384 -28.15 -14.52 -10.92
CA LYS A 384 -28.03 -13.08 -10.62
C LYS A 384 -27.64 -12.79 -9.18
N ASP A 385 -27.48 -13.81 -8.34
CA ASP A 385 -27.19 -13.64 -6.93
C ASP A 385 -25.85 -12.93 -6.71
N ASN A 386 -25.78 -12.00 -5.78
CA ASN A 386 -24.60 -11.21 -5.45
C ASN A 386 -24.04 -10.42 -6.65
N ILE A 387 -24.88 -10.00 -7.60
CA ILE A 387 -24.53 -9.07 -8.67
C ILE A 387 -25.40 -7.82 -8.51
N GLY A 388 -24.75 -6.66 -8.40
CA GLY A 388 -25.47 -5.39 -8.26
C GLY A 388 -26.18 -4.99 -9.56
N TYR A 389 -25.42 -4.84 -10.65
CA TYR A 389 -25.95 -4.46 -11.96
C TYR A 389 -25.41 -5.33 -13.08
N ILE A 390 -26.24 -5.60 -14.09
CA ILE A 390 -25.87 -6.33 -15.28
C ILE A 390 -26.08 -5.41 -16.50
N PHE A 391 -25.03 -5.26 -17.29
CA PHE A 391 -25.01 -4.45 -18.51
C PHE A 391 -24.85 -5.35 -19.71
N TYR A 392 -25.80 -5.28 -20.64
CA TYR A 392 -25.73 -5.93 -21.93
C TYR A 392 -25.32 -4.90 -22.98
N ASN A 393 -24.18 -5.13 -23.63
CA ASN A 393 -23.56 -4.19 -24.58
C ASN A 393 -23.42 -2.76 -23.99
N GLY A 394 -23.06 -2.70 -22.70
CA GLY A 394 -22.86 -1.45 -21.97
C GLY A 394 -24.12 -0.68 -21.58
N ILE A 395 -25.32 -1.23 -21.78
CA ILE A 395 -26.61 -0.61 -21.39
C ILE A 395 -27.35 -1.52 -20.43
N THR A 396 -27.85 -0.96 -19.33
CA THR A 396 -28.74 -1.64 -18.38
C THR A 396 -30.14 -1.00 -18.39
N ASP A 397 -31.17 -1.75 -18.00
CA ASP A 397 -32.54 -1.23 -17.96
C ASP A 397 -32.71 -0.17 -16.86
N SER A 398 -32.13 -0.41 -15.68
CA SER A 398 -32.19 0.55 -14.58
C SER A 398 -31.00 0.45 -13.64
N ILE A 399 -30.61 1.60 -13.09
CA ILE A 399 -29.63 1.70 -11.99
C ILE A 399 -30.30 2.39 -10.82
N ALA A 400 -30.29 1.75 -9.65
CA ALA A 400 -30.64 2.40 -8.40
C ALA A 400 -29.33 2.68 -7.63
N ILE A 401 -28.97 3.94 -7.51
CA ILE A 401 -27.84 4.38 -6.72
C ILE A 401 -28.31 4.46 -5.27
N ALA A 402 -27.85 3.55 -4.43
CA ALA A 402 -28.17 3.54 -3.02
C ALA A 402 -27.36 4.61 -2.27
N TYR A 403 -28.01 5.32 -1.35
CA TYR A 403 -27.30 6.08 -0.33
C TYR A 403 -26.64 5.08 0.63
N SER A 404 -25.39 4.81 0.40
CA SER A 404 -24.58 3.96 1.27
C SER A 404 -23.18 4.56 1.42
N ASN A 405 -22.46 4.13 2.43
CA ASN A 405 -21.06 4.51 2.65
C ASN A 405 -20.13 3.94 1.55
N ASN A 406 -20.66 3.31 0.52
CA ASN A 406 -19.89 2.70 -0.56
C ASN A 406 -19.54 3.74 -1.62
N ARG A 407 -18.28 3.74 -2.01
CA ARG A 407 -17.74 4.59 -3.08
C ARG A 407 -18.48 4.29 -4.39
N TYR A 408 -18.91 5.33 -5.07
CA TYR A 408 -19.38 5.21 -6.45
C TYR A 408 -18.18 5.29 -7.38
N SER A 409 -17.68 4.14 -7.81
CA SER A 409 -16.57 4.05 -8.74
C SER A 409 -17.03 3.45 -10.06
N VAL A 410 -16.85 4.19 -11.16
CA VAL A 410 -17.14 3.73 -12.51
C VAL A 410 -15.87 3.86 -13.35
N SER A 411 -15.24 2.74 -13.66
CA SER A 411 -14.01 2.70 -14.48
C SER A 411 -14.23 3.02 -15.96
N LYS A 412 -15.44 2.77 -16.46
CA LYS A 412 -15.89 3.12 -17.84
C LYS A 412 -17.26 3.78 -17.79
N ALA A 413 -17.55 4.67 -18.74
CA ALA A 413 -18.86 5.27 -18.84
C ALA A 413 -19.93 4.19 -19.03
N MET A 414 -20.97 4.24 -18.18
CA MET A 414 -22.10 3.31 -18.22
C MET A 414 -23.31 3.97 -18.84
N LYS A 415 -24.17 3.19 -19.50
CA LYS A 415 -25.47 3.67 -19.97
C LYS A 415 -26.61 2.91 -19.30
N THR A 416 -27.67 3.64 -18.95
CA THR A 416 -28.91 3.06 -18.38
C THR A 416 -30.13 3.73 -18.98
N LYS A 417 -31.22 2.97 -19.17
CA LYS A 417 -32.49 3.56 -19.60
C LYS A 417 -33.17 4.36 -18.47
N LYS A 418 -32.93 3.98 -17.22
CA LYS A 418 -33.46 4.66 -16.03
C LYS A 418 -32.39 4.69 -14.94
N VAL A 419 -32.25 5.83 -14.29
CA VAL A 419 -31.41 5.98 -13.10
C VAL A 419 -32.22 6.59 -11.97
N THR A 420 -31.97 6.10 -10.75
CA THR A 420 -32.57 6.64 -9.52
C THR A 420 -31.50 6.74 -8.44
N TYR A 421 -31.62 7.78 -7.62
CA TYR A 421 -30.88 7.95 -6.36
C TYR A 421 -31.90 8.24 -5.26
N ALA A 422 -31.84 7.53 -4.15
CA ALA A 422 -32.72 7.73 -3.02
C ALA A 422 -31.96 8.14 -1.78
N ARG A 423 -32.51 9.07 -1.01
CA ARG A 423 -31.92 9.59 0.21
C ARG A 423 -32.97 10.02 1.21
N ASN A 424 -32.73 9.74 2.49
CA ASN A 424 -33.61 10.19 3.57
C ASN A 424 -33.28 11.63 3.98
N PHE A 425 -34.34 12.43 4.13
CA PHE A 425 -34.31 13.74 4.76
C PHE A 425 -35.13 13.68 6.04
N ASN A 426 -34.48 13.88 7.17
CA ASN A 426 -35.14 13.80 8.48
C ASN A 426 -35.62 15.18 8.93
N GLN A 427 -36.64 15.18 9.77
CA GLN A 427 -37.11 16.36 10.42
C GLN A 427 -36.01 16.92 11.35
N THR A 428 -35.71 18.19 11.21
CA THR A 428 -34.83 18.89 12.13
C THR A 428 -35.65 19.50 13.24
N SER A 429 -35.56 18.93 14.43
CA SER A 429 -36.29 19.46 15.59
C SER A 429 -35.74 20.85 15.99
N GLY A 430 -36.59 21.86 15.87
CA GLY A 430 -36.71 23.02 16.77
C GLY A 430 -35.54 23.99 16.99
N TYR A 431 -34.46 23.96 16.26
CA TYR A 431 -33.32 24.85 16.50
C TYR A 431 -32.95 25.63 15.23
N GLY A 432 -33.36 26.88 15.15
CA GLY A 432 -32.78 27.87 14.26
C GLY A 432 -33.22 27.79 12.79
N GLU A 433 -33.07 28.89 12.14
CA GLU A 433 -33.63 29.21 10.83
C GLU A 433 -32.94 28.56 9.65
N ALA A 434 -31.74 28.02 9.85
CA ALA A 434 -30.88 27.44 8.80
C ALA A 434 -30.61 25.93 8.95
N ALA A 435 -31.38 25.22 9.78
CA ALA A 435 -31.14 23.81 10.04
C ALA A 435 -31.64 22.89 8.90
N GLY A 436 -30.93 21.80 8.63
CA GLY A 436 -31.36 20.76 7.70
C GLY A 436 -30.76 20.87 6.30
N TRP A 437 -29.88 21.81 6.03
CA TRP A 437 -29.15 21.89 4.78
C TRP A 437 -28.21 20.69 4.61
N GLN A 438 -28.14 20.19 3.39
CA GLN A 438 -27.28 19.10 3.01
C GLN A 438 -26.63 19.40 1.66
N THR A 439 -25.50 18.79 1.38
CA THR A 439 -24.90 18.86 0.04
C THR A 439 -25.33 17.67 -0.79
N ILE A 440 -25.52 17.87 -2.11
CA ILE A 440 -25.84 16.81 -3.06
C ILE A 440 -25.10 17.01 -4.37
N VAL A 441 -24.60 15.90 -4.94
CA VAL A 441 -24.07 15.82 -6.28
C VAL A 441 -24.50 14.50 -6.89
N LEU A 442 -25.00 14.51 -8.13
CA LEU A 442 -25.47 13.31 -8.80
C LEU A 442 -24.75 13.14 -10.16
N PRO A 443 -24.52 11.91 -10.60
CA PRO A 443 -23.84 11.64 -11.87
C PRO A 443 -24.76 11.75 -13.09
N PHE A 444 -25.97 12.27 -12.92
CA PHE A 444 -26.96 12.43 -13.99
C PHE A 444 -27.79 13.71 -13.79
N ASN A 445 -28.34 14.23 -14.88
CA ASN A 445 -29.31 15.33 -14.84
C ASN A 445 -30.64 14.80 -14.30
N VAL A 446 -31.13 15.35 -13.22
CA VAL A 446 -32.41 14.93 -12.61
C VAL A 446 -33.57 15.46 -13.45
N LYS A 447 -34.55 14.59 -13.71
CA LYS A 447 -35.76 14.92 -14.46
C LYS A 447 -37.01 14.85 -13.58
N GLU A 448 -36.96 14.03 -12.56
CA GLU A 448 -38.07 13.78 -11.66
C GLU A 448 -37.56 13.69 -10.24
N ILE A 449 -38.24 14.32 -9.29
CA ILE A 449 -37.98 14.22 -7.86
C ILE A 449 -39.27 13.87 -7.19
N THR A 450 -39.29 12.80 -6.39
CA THR A 450 -40.47 12.31 -5.73
C THR A 450 -40.21 12.01 -4.26
N TYR A 451 -41.24 12.17 -3.45
CA TYR A 451 -41.27 11.83 -2.03
C TYR A 451 -42.34 10.76 -1.80
N SER A 452 -41.97 9.72 -1.08
CA SER A 452 -42.92 8.66 -0.69
C SER A 452 -43.41 8.90 0.72
N LYS A 453 -44.66 9.37 0.83
CA LYS A 453 -45.32 9.58 2.12
C LYS A 453 -46.04 8.29 2.54
N ARG A 454 -45.74 7.79 3.74
CA ARG A 454 -46.39 6.60 4.30
C ARG A 454 -47.57 6.99 5.18
N TYR A 455 -48.74 6.55 4.82
CA TYR A 455 -49.92 6.58 5.68
C TYR A 455 -50.34 5.13 6.04
N SER A 456 -50.15 4.72 7.29
CA SER A 456 -50.56 3.42 7.82
C SER A 456 -50.35 2.20 6.92
N GLN A 457 -51.06 2.00 5.83
CA GLN A 457 -50.89 0.91 4.85
C GLN A 457 -50.83 1.39 3.39
N GLU A 458 -51.03 2.66 3.12
CA GLU A 458 -50.97 3.23 1.77
C GLU A 458 -49.70 4.06 1.59
N GLN A 459 -49.11 3.97 0.41
CA GLN A 459 -47.94 4.73 0.02
C GLN A 459 -48.33 5.69 -1.10
N GLU A 460 -48.32 6.98 -0.80
CA GLU A 460 -48.53 8.04 -1.78
C GLU A 460 -47.21 8.58 -2.29
N THR A 461 -47.09 8.74 -3.60
CA THR A 461 -45.93 9.34 -4.23
C THR A 461 -46.23 10.77 -4.63
N ILE A 462 -45.52 11.74 -4.05
CA ILE A 462 -45.72 13.17 -4.24
C ILE A 462 -44.57 13.71 -5.07
N ALA A 463 -44.84 14.51 -6.09
CA ALA A 463 -43.85 15.20 -6.88
C ALA A 463 -43.23 16.35 -6.07
N LEU A 464 -41.91 16.52 -6.20
CA LEU A 464 -41.18 17.63 -5.59
C LEU A 464 -40.51 18.48 -6.65
N ALA A 465 -40.43 19.79 -6.41
CA ALA A 465 -39.69 20.70 -7.28
C ALA A 465 -39.04 21.82 -6.48
N PRO A 466 -37.84 22.32 -6.93
CA PRO A 466 -37.19 23.47 -6.30
C PRO A 466 -38.07 24.72 -6.34
N PHE A 467 -37.96 25.56 -5.30
CA PHE A 467 -38.56 26.90 -5.33
C PHE A 467 -38.12 27.66 -6.57
N GLY A 468 -39.07 28.37 -7.23
CA GLY A 468 -38.85 29.07 -8.48
C GLY A 468 -38.91 28.21 -9.75
N SER A 469 -39.07 26.90 -9.61
CA SER A 469 -39.26 25.98 -10.75
C SER A 469 -40.68 26.07 -11.29
N LYS A 470 -40.88 26.01 -12.64
CA LYS A 470 -42.19 25.90 -13.30
C LYS A 470 -42.95 24.63 -12.90
N ALA A 471 -42.23 23.60 -12.46
CA ALA A 471 -42.87 22.35 -12.02
C ALA A 471 -43.78 22.56 -10.78
N LEU A 472 -43.56 23.61 -9.99
CA LEU A 472 -44.45 23.96 -8.87
C LEU A 472 -45.85 24.44 -9.28
N GLU A 473 -46.03 24.84 -10.55
CA GLU A 473 -47.37 25.18 -11.08
C GLU A 473 -48.28 23.95 -11.21
N THR A 474 -47.71 22.74 -11.11
CA THR A 474 -48.46 21.47 -11.15
C THR A 474 -49.08 21.20 -9.78
N ALA A 475 -50.43 21.06 -9.75
CA ALA A 475 -51.15 20.78 -8.51
C ALA A 475 -50.61 19.53 -7.80
N GLY A 476 -50.42 19.64 -6.48
CA GLY A 476 -49.90 18.54 -5.63
C GLY A 476 -48.37 18.40 -5.61
N THR A 477 -47.62 19.28 -6.30
CA THR A 477 -46.15 19.32 -6.22
C THR A 477 -45.72 20.12 -4.97
N LEU A 478 -44.87 19.53 -4.12
CA LEU A 478 -44.34 20.21 -2.93
C LEU A 478 -42.97 20.88 -3.20
N PRO A 479 -42.73 22.06 -2.59
CA PRO A 479 -41.49 22.80 -2.79
C PRO A 479 -40.35 22.33 -1.90
N PHE A 480 -39.12 22.55 -2.34
CA PHE A 480 -37.89 22.48 -1.53
C PHE A 480 -36.86 23.53 -1.98
N TRP A 481 -35.85 23.78 -1.17
CA TRP A 481 -34.78 24.71 -1.52
C TRP A 481 -33.62 23.99 -2.21
N LEU A 482 -33.17 24.58 -3.30
CA LEU A 482 -31.98 24.15 -4.04
C LEU A 482 -31.13 25.38 -4.40
N TYR A 483 -29.84 25.33 -4.05
CA TYR A 483 -28.92 26.44 -4.31
C TYR A 483 -27.60 25.92 -4.89
N GLU A 484 -27.01 26.74 -5.77
CA GLU A 484 -25.65 26.55 -6.29
C GLU A 484 -24.74 27.71 -5.81
N LEU A 485 -23.45 27.45 -5.63
CA LEU A 485 -22.46 28.47 -5.29
C LEU A 485 -22.10 29.28 -6.54
N GLY A 486 -22.36 30.56 -6.53
CA GLY A 486 -21.97 31.49 -7.60
C GLY A 486 -20.50 31.92 -7.53
N THR A 487 -19.98 32.43 -8.63
CA THR A 487 -18.60 32.93 -8.73
C THR A 487 -18.31 34.14 -7.84
N ASP A 488 -19.36 34.84 -7.40
CA ASP A 488 -19.32 35.94 -6.43
C ASP A 488 -19.25 35.46 -4.96
N GLY A 489 -19.19 34.13 -4.74
CA GLY A 489 -19.17 33.50 -3.41
C GLY A 489 -20.55 33.43 -2.74
N LYS A 490 -21.61 33.85 -3.43
CA LYS A 490 -22.98 33.82 -2.92
C LYS A 490 -23.74 32.60 -3.47
N TYR A 491 -24.65 32.09 -2.68
CA TYR A 491 -25.56 31.03 -3.12
C TYR A 491 -26.70 31.62 -3.95
N LYS A 492 -26.97 30.99 -5.08
CA LYS A 492 -28.06 31.34 -6.00
C LYS A 492 -29.05 30.23 -6.08
N ALA A 493 -30.35 30.54 -6.08
CA ALA A 493 -31.40 29.55 -6.25
C ALA A 493 -31.25 28.84 -7.58
N ALA A 494 -31.32 27.52 -7.55
CA ALA A 494 -31.31 26.63 -8.71
C ALA A 494 -32.66 25.97 -8.89
N THR A 495 -33.09 25.76 -10.12
CA THR A 495 -34.35 25.16 -10.47
C THR A 495 -34.23 23.73 -11.03
N GLU A 496 -33.01 23.24 -11.20
CA GLU A 496 -32.72 21.90 -11.71
C GLU A 496 -31.41 21.36 -11.11
N ILE A 497 -31.27 20.05 -11.02
CA ILE A 497 -30.03 19.37 -10.62
C ILE A 497 -29.36 18.83 -11.88
N LYS A 498 -28.19 19.40 -12.23
CA LYS A 498 -27.35 18.99 -13.35
C LYS A 498 -26.33 17.95 -12.89
N ALA A 499 -26.00 17.04 -13.80
CA ALA A 499 -24.98 16.03 -13.56
C ALA A 499 -23.63 16.64 -13.15
N HIS A 500 -22.99 16.03 -12.17
CA HIS A 500 -21.62 16.34 -11.71
C HIS A 500 -21.45 17.73 -11.05
N GLN A 501 -22.53 18.46 -10.79
CA GLN A 501 -22.53 19.74 -10.13
C GLN A 501 -23.01 19.61 -8.68
N ALA A 502 -22.33 20.31 -7.78
CA ALA A 502 -22.68 20.34 -6.37
C ALA A 502 -23.76 21.37 -6.07
N TYR A 503 -24.69 21.01 -5.19
CA TYR A 503 -25.77 21.88 -4.71
C TYR A 503 -25.90 21.79 -3.19
N LEU A 504 -26.45 22.83 -2.59
CA LEU A 504 -27.09 22.76 -1.28
C LEU A 504 -28.59 22.48 -1.47
N ILE A 505 -29.11 21.55 -0.69
CA ILE A 505 -30.50 21.12 -0.72
C ILE A 505 -31.08 21.12 0.70
N CYS A 506 -32.27 21.64 0.86
CA CYS A 506 -32.99 21.60 2.13
C CYS A 506 -34.47 21.34 1.91
N MET A 507 -35.09 20.50 2.77
CA MET A 507 -36.49 20.23 2.78
C MET A 507 -37.20 21.12 3.83
N PRO A 508 -38.46 21.52 3.62
CA PRO A 508 -39.20 22.36 4.55
C PRO A 508 -39.70 21.56 5.78
N ASN A 509 -38.78 21.04 6.57
CA ASN A 509 -39.08 20.11 7.67
C ASN A 509 -39.01 20.72 9.07
N ASN A 510 -39.10 22.04 9.18
CA ASN A 510 -39.10 22.72 10.48
C ASN A 510 -40.44 23.37 10.80
N ASP A 511 -40.63 23.79 12.04
CA ASP A 511 -41.86 24.36 12.59
C ASP A 511 -42.29 25.70 11.97
N LYS A 512 -41.47 26.31 11.10
CA LYS A 512 -41.78 27.59 10.41
C LYS A 512 -42.62 27.38 9.15
N TYR A 513 -42.70 26.15 8.67
CA TYR A 513 -43.48 25.83 7.45
C TYR A 513 -44.71 25.02 7.79
N PRO A 514 -45.81 25.17 7.03
CA PRO A 514 -46.99 24.38 7.21
C PRO A 514 -46.68 22.89 7.17
N SER A 515 -47.22 22.14 8.11
CA SER A 515 -46.93 20.69 8.27
C SER A 515 -47.30 19.84 7.05
N GLU A 516 -48.22 20.32 6.22
CA GLU A 516 -48.56 19.69 4.95
C GLU A 516 -47.42 19.72 3.92
N ASN A 517 -46.48 20.66 4.04
CA ASN A 517 -45.30 20.77 3.18
C ASN A 517 -44.11 19.96 3.67
N ASN A 518 -44.22 19.34 4.85
CA ASN A 518 -43.09 18.59 5.42
C ASN A 518 -42.72 17.37 4.57
N ILE A 519 -41.46 17.26 4.21
CA ILE A 519 -40.86 16.17 3.42
C ILE A 519 -39.90 15.41 4.33
N ASN A 520 -40.46 14.58 5.21
CA ASN A 520 -39.69 13.81 6.19
C ASN A 520 -39.68 12.34 5.78
N GLY A 521 -38.51 11.87 5.26
CA GLY A 521 -38.30 10.51 4.79
C GLY A 521 -37.53 10.42 3.49
N GLU A 522 -37.78 9.35 2.72
CA GLU A 522 -37.06 9.07 1.50
C GLU A 522 -37.48 9.96 0.34
N VAL A 523 -36.54 10.71 -0.20
CA VAL A 523 -36.70 11.46 -1.46
C VAL A 523 -35.90 10.76 -2.56
N LYS A 524 -36.56 10.53 -3.69
CA LYS A 524 -36.01 9.85 -4.86
C LYS A 524 -35.82 10.83 -6.00
N PHE A 525 -34.59 10.87 -6.48
CA PHE A 525 -34.15 11.64 -7.66
C PHE A 525 -34.05 10.68 -8.84
N ALA A 526 -34.67 10.97 -9.95
CA ALA A 526 -34.75 10.07 -11.10
C ALA A 526 -34.50 10.77 -12.44
N ALA A 527 -34.05 10.00 -13.39
CA ALA A 527 -34.09 10.32 -14.82
C ALA A 527 -34.37 9.08 -15.65
N SER A 528 -34.99 9.24 -16.80
CA SER A 528 -35.25 8.17 -17.77
C SER A 528 -35.00 8.67 -19.20
N ASP A 529 -34.39 7.83 -20.02
CA ASP A 529 -34.27 7.97 -21.47
C ASP A 529 -34.20 6.57 -22.08
N ALA A 530 -35.34 6.06 -22.45
CA ALA A 530 -35.46 4.71 -22.98
C ALA A 530 -34.83 4.55 -24.38
N ALA A 531 -34.77 5.64 -25.16
CA ALA A 531 -34.31 5.60 -26.55
C ALA A 531 -32.77 5.69 -26.67
N ASN A 532 -32.17 6.65 -25.94
CA ASN A 532 -30.73 6.94 -26.09
C ASN A 532 -29.91 6.41 -24.91
N GLY A 533 -30.56 6.16 -23.78
CA GLY A 533 -29.90 5.85 -22.50
C GLY A 533 -29.23 7.07 -21.87
N ILE A 534 -29.16 7.06 -20.56
CA ILE A 534 -28.48 8.07 -19.74
C ILE A 534 -27.05 7.59 -19.54
N THR A 535 -26.07 8.40 -19.94
CA THR A 535 -24.67 8.10 -19.69
C THR A 535 -24.29 8.55 -18.27
N LEU A 536 -23.83 7.60 -17.47
CA LEU A 536 -23.19 7.86 -16.19
C LEU A 536 -21.67 7.89 -16.45
N GLY A 537 -21.06 9.06 -16.26
CA GLY A 537 -19.65 9.29 -16.58
C GLY A 537 -18.69 8.58 -15.63
N THR A 538 -17.44 8.45 -16.06
CA THR A 538 -16.34 8.00 -15.20
C THR A 538 -16.08 9.03 -14.11
N THR A 539 -15.72 8.59 -12.92
CA THR A 539 -15.50 9.45 -11.75
C THR A 539 -14.32 10.41 -11.89
N GLN A 540 -13.35 10.12 -12.76
CA GLN A 540 -12.18 10.98 -12.97
C GLN A 540 -12.42 12.03 -14.04
N GLY A 541 -12.33 13.31 -13.66
CA GLY A 541 -12.29 14.47 -14.56
C GLY A 541 -13.62 15.09 -14.97
N VAL A 542 -14.78 14.57 -14.51
CA VAL A 542 -16.12 15.07 -14.89
C VAL A 542 -16.75 15.96 -13.82
N LEU A 543 -16.28 15.87 -12.56
CA LEU A 543 -16.82 16.64 -11.45
C LEU A 543 -16.59 18.14 -11.64
N LYS A 544 -17.69 18.90 -11.61
CA LYS A 544 -17.65 20.35 -11.79
C LYS A 544 -17.53 21.06 -10.45
N ARG A 545 -16.35 21.58 -10.18
CA ARG A 545 -16.11 22.45 -9.03
C ARG A 545 -16.82 23.78 -9.23
N SER A 546 -17.72 24.13 -8.31
CA SER A 546 -18.34 25.46 -8.31
C SER A 546 -17.39 26.46 -7.66
N LYS A 547 -16.86 27.39 -8.46
CA LYS A 547 -15.86 28.36 -8.03
C LYS A 547 -16.50 29.53 -7.29
N GLY A 548 -16.10 29.77 -6.05
CA GLY A 548 -16.42 30.94 -5.27
C GLY A 548 -15.24 31.92 -5.13
N THR A 549 -15.43 33.02 -4.40
CA THR A 549 -14.38 34.04 -4.19
C THR A 549 -13.29 33.59 -3.21
N LYS A 550 -13.67 32.91 -2.12
CA LYS A 550 -12.76 32.38 -1.07
C LYS A 550 -12.68 30.87 -1.09
N PHE A 551 -13.77 30.20 -1.43
CA PHE A 551 -13.91 28.75 -1.40
C PHE A 551 -14.55 28.26 -2.68
N ASP A 552 -14.19 27.04 -3.04
CA ASP A 552 -14.89 26.28 -4.06
C ASP A 552 -15.77 25.21 -3.39
N LEU A 553 -16.96 25.00 -3.88
CA LEU A 553 -17.77 23.84 -3.51
C LEU A 553 -17.37 22.67 -4.42
N VAL A 554 -16.75 21.67 -3.81
CA VAL A 554 -16.10 20.54 -4.51
C VAL A 554 -16.95 19.28 -4.32
N PRO A 555 -17.53 18.74 -5.40
CA PRO A 555 -18.31 17.52 -5.35
C PRO A 555 -17.41 16.29 -5.19
N THR A 556 -17.91 15.21 -4.59
CA THR A 556 -17.25 13.92 -4.50
C THR A 556 -18.23 12.76 -4.65
N TYR A 557 -17.80 11.71 -5.36
CA TYR A 557 -18.51 10.43 -5.43
C TYR A 557 -17.85 9.35 -4.57
N ASP A 558 -16.60 9.54 -4.19
CA ASP A 558 -15.83 8.55 -3.42
C ASP A 558 -15.80 8.84 -1.91
N GLY A 559 -16.38 9.98 -1.52
CA GLY A 559 -16.16 10.52 -0.19
C GLY A 559 -14.75 11.12 -0.04
N VAL A 560 -14.50 11.80 1.04
CA VAL A 560 -13.20 12.40 1.37
C VAL A 560 -12.85 12.05 2.80
N MET A 561 -11.65 11.52 3.00
CA MET A 561 -11.10 11.32 4.32
C MET A 561 -10.71 12.66 4.94
N GLN A 562 -10.57 12.69 6.25
CA GLN A 562 -10.21 13.89 7.00
C GLN A 562 -8.90 14.50 6.46
N HIS A 563 -8.96 15.80 6.08
CA HIS A 563 -7.81 16.54 5.60
C HIS A 563 -7.91 18.02 6.01
N ASP A 564 -6.77 18.66 6.32
CA ASP A 564 -6.69 20.02 6.90
C ASP A 564 -7.25 21.15 6.04
N THR A 565 -7.50 20.89 4.76
CA THR A 565 -7.96 21.87 3.78
C THR A 565 -9.43 21.77 3.43
N VAL A 566 -10.19 20.88 4.11
CA VAL A 566 -11.56 20.53 3.78
C VAL A 566 -12.52 21.02 4.85
N TYR A 567 -13.61 21.69 4.45
CA TYR A 567 -14.72 22.06 5.32
C TYR A 567 -15.95 21.25 4.96
N VAL A 568 -16.53 20.56 5.94
CA VAL A 568 -17.64 19.65 5.79
C VAL A 568 -18.88 20.25 6.43
N LEU A 569 -20.02 20.15 5.73
CA LEU A 569 -21.30 20.53 6.30
C LEU A 569 -21.68 19.53 7.42
N ASN A 570 -22.01 20.05 8.60
CA ASN A 570 -22.40 19.22 9.74
C ASN A 570 -23.72 18.48 9.47
N GLU A 571 -23.67 17.16 9.43
CA GLU A 571 -24.88 16.32 9.21
C GLU A 571 -25.68 16.09 10.49
N ASN A 572 -25.06 16.26 11.64
CA ASN A 572 -25.66 16.16 12.97
C ASN A 572 -25.44 17.45 13.75
N ASN A 573 -26.21 17.67 14.83
CA ASN A 573 -25.95 18.76 15.74
C ASN A 573 -24.51 18.68 16.23
N TRP A 574 -23.80 19.79 16.12
CA TRP A 574 -22.40 19.85 16.50
C TRP A 574 -22.19 20.81 17.67
N TYR A 575 -21.47 20.34 18.69
CA TYR A 575 -21.23 21.08 19.91
C TYR A 575 -19.76 21.52 19.95
N TYR A 576 -19.53 22.83 20.12
CA TYR A 576 -18.18 23.35 20.29
C TYR A 576 -18.02 23.97 21.68
N GLY A 577 -17.19 23.37 22.50
CA GLY A 577 -17.07 23.73 23.88
C GLY A 577 -18.40 23.50 24.65
N ASP A 578 -18.49 24.03 25.85
CA ASP A 578 -19.66 23.80 26.71
C ASP A 578 -20.86 24.70 26.40
N GLU A 579 -20.76 25.64 25.43
CA GLU A 579 -21.77 26.72 25.32
C GLU A 579 -22.41 26.93 23.93
N LYS A 580 -21.89 26.35 22.85
CA LYS A 580 -22.50 26.57 21.50
C LYS A 580 -22.90 25.29 20.78
N ASN A 581 -24.21 25.18 20.51
CA ASN A 581 -24.81 24.14 19.71
C ASN A 581 -25.08 24.65 18.29
N TYR A 582 -24.53 23.97 17.29
CA TYR A 582 -24.82 24.24 15.88
C TYR A 582 -25.75 23.15 15.34
N PRO A 583 -26.98 23.50 14.95
CA PRO A 583 -27.90 22.52 14.39
C PRO A 583 -27.35 21.84 13.14
N ALA A 584 -27.82 20.61 12.88
CA ALA A 584 -27.45 19.87 11.68
C ALA A 584 -27.72 20.69 10.41
N GLY A 585 -26.74 20.77 9.51
CA GLY A 585 -26.80 21.51 8.26
C GLY A 585 -26.68 23.03 8.39
N SER A 586 -26.21 23.57 9.52
CA SER A 586 -26.07 25.02 9.72
C SER A 586 -24.69 25.57 9.44
N VAL A 587 -23.64 24.78 9.52
CA VAL A 587 -22.25 25.25 9.40
C VAL A 587 -21.35 24.28 8.65
N PHE A 588 -20.35 24.82 7.96
CA PHE A 588 -19.23 24.06 7.44
C PHE A 588 -18.11 24.07 8.47
N ILE A 589 -17.67 22.88 8.89
CA ILE A 589 -16.67 22.68 9.93
C ILE A 589 -15.34 22.31 9.26
N LYS A 590 -14.25 22.99 9.66
CA LYS A 590 -12.90 22.58 9.28
C LYS A 590 -12.61 21.21 9.88
N ASN A 591 -12.31 20.26 9.03
CA ASN A 591 -12.11 18.88 9.46
C ASN A 591 -10.69 18.71 10.03
N TYR A 592 -10.47 19.22 11.23
CA TYR A 592 -9.25 19.08 11.98
C TYR A 592 -9.56 18.45 13.33
N ASN A 593 -9.23 17.17 13.48
CA ASN A 593 -9.07 16.54 14.78
C ASN A 593 -8.02 15.41 14.69
N GLU A 594 -6.85 15.67 15.21
CA GLU A 594 -5.73 14.72 15.26
C GLU A 594 -6.08 13.40 15.99
N ASN A 595 -7.17 13.40 16.79
CA ASN A 595 -7.55 12.29 17.66
C ASN A 595 -8.68 11.39 17.10
N TYR A 596 -9.30 11.72 15.96
CA TYR A 596 -10.41 10.94 15.38
C TYR A 596 -10.15 10.62 13.90
N SER A 597 -9.21 9.70 13.64
CA SER A 597 -8.86 9.22 12.30
C SER A 597 -9.86 8.23 11.67
N SER A 598 -11.01 7.97 12.32
CA SER A 598 -11.88 6.84 11.97
C SER A 598 -13.16 7.16 11.20
N TYR A 599 -13.48 8.43 10.95
CA TYR A 599 -14.71 8.79 10.23
C TYR A 599 -14.41 9.50 8.91
N PRO A 600 -15.09 9.13 7.79
CA PRO A 600 -15.01 9.92 6.57
C PRO A 600 -15.57 11.33 6.85
N ALA A 601 -14.84 12.35 6.44
CA ALA A 601 -15.27 13.71 6.57
C ALA A 601 -16.47 14.01 5.66
N VAL A 602 -16.46 13.42 4.47
CA VAL A 602 -17.50 13.63 3.45
C VAL A 602 -17.93 12.29 2.90
N TYR A 603 -19.23 12.01 2.95
CA TYR A 603 -19.81 10.81 2.36
C TYR A 603 -19.89 10.91 0.82
N PRO A 604 -20.01 9.79 0.10
CA PRO A 604 -20.31 9.78 -1.33
C PRO A 604 -21.56 10.59 -1.70
N PHE A 605 -21.58 11.14 -2.91
CA PHE A 605 -22.65 12.00 -3.44
C PHE A 605 -22.87 13.32 -2.66
N ARG A 606 -21.83 13.79 -1.99
CA ARG A 606 -21.80 15.04 -1.24
C ARG A 606 -20.83 16.04 -1.87
N ALA A 607 -20.74 17.22 -1.28
CA ALA A 607 -19.72 18.21 -1.60
C ALA A 607 -19.15 18.81 -0.32
N TYR A 608 -17.97 19.35 -0.44
CA TYR A 608 -17.25 20.03 0.62
C TYR A 608 -16.71 21.38 0.14
N LEU A 609 -16.40 22.28 1.06
CA LEU A 609 -15.69 23.50 0.72
C LEU A 609 -14.18 23.27 0.77
N ALA A 610 -13.50 23.68 -0.28
CA ALA A 610 -12.05 23.74 -0.33
C ALA A 610 -11.59 25.18 -0.52
N THR A 611 -10.46 25.57 0.08
CA THR A 611 -9.86 26.88 -0.14
C THR A 611 -9.39 27.01 -1.57
N ASN A 612 -9.55 28.19 -2.17
CA ASN A 612 -9.01 28.46 -3.50
C ASN A 612 -7.48 28.39 -3.46
N GLU A 613 -6.89 27.66 -4.40
CA GLU A 613 -5.44 27.55 -4.53
C GLU A 613 -4.77 28.92 -4.57
N GLY A 614 -3.89 29.20 -3.61
CA GLY A 614 -3.04 30.39 -3.55
C GLY A 614 -3.57 31.61 -2.80
N LYS A 615 -4.75 31.57 -2.16
CA LYS A 615 -5.35 32.76 -1.53
C LYS A 615 -5.43 32.77 0.00
N THR A 616 -5.26 31.68 0.70
CA THR A 616 -5.21 31.66 2.19
C THR A 616 -4.29 30.57 2.70
N SER A 617 -3.41 30.91 3.66
CA SER A 617 -2.67 29.89 4.38
C SER A 617 -3.67 29.14 5.28
N VAL A 618 -3.72 27.83 5.16
CA VAL A 618 -4.65 26.93 5.88
C VAL A 618 -4.52 27.06 7.40
N ALA A 619 -3.37 27.44 7.91
CA ALA A 619 -3.09 27.59 9.34
C ALA A 619 -3.86 28.72 10.02
N SER A 620 -4.31 29.74 9.29
CA SER A 620 -5.02 30.93 9.81
C SER A 620 -6.51 30.97 9.45
N ALA A 621 -7.04 29.96 8.76
CA ALA A 621 -8.44 29.93 8.37
C ALA A 621 -9.34 29.58 9.58
N PRO A 622 -10.52 30.23 9.75
CA PRO A 622 -11.44 29.94 10.84
C PRO A 622 -11.92 28.49 10.80
N MET A 623 -12.31 27.95 11.95
CA MET A 623 -12.76 26.56 12.07
C MET A 623 -14.18 26.34 11.53
N LEU A 624 -14.98 27.40 11.36
CA LEU A 624 -16.39 27.30 10.97
C LEU A 624 -16.78 28.37 9.96
N TYR A 625 -17.68 28.02 9.06
CA TYR A 625 -18.39 28.93 8.16
C TYR A 625 -19.87 28.67 8.25
N SER A 626 -20.69 29.73 8.50
CA SER A 626 -22.14 29.59 8.47
C SER A 626 -22.66 29.61 7.04
N ILE A 627 -23.83 28.99 6.83
CA ILE A 627 -24.53 29.08 5.56
C ILE A 627 -25.26 30.43 5.42
N GLY A 628 -25.41 31.19 6.52
CA GLY A 628 -26.00 32.54 6.57
C GLY A 628 -27.53 32.62 6.46
N GLY A 629 -28.14 33.62 7.05
CA GLY A 629 -29.54 34.00 6.85
C GLY A 629 -30.55 33.36 7.79
N GLY A 630 -31.03 34.15 8.77
CA GLY A 630 -32.04 33.73 9.74
C GLY A 630 -33.48 33.59 9.23
N ASP A 631 -33.75 33.85 7.95
CA ASP A 631 -35.10 33.88 7.34
C ASP A 631 -35.27 32.81 6.24
N GLY A 632 -34.33 31.85 6.14
CA GLY A 632 -34.32 30.85 5.07
C GLY A 632 -33.66 31.33 3.78
N THR A 633 -33.17 32.59 3.71
CA THR A 633 -32.35 33.06 2.60
C THR A 633 -30.90 32.77 2.86
N ILE A 634 -30.28 31.96 1.97
CA ILE A 634 -28.84 31.74 1.98
C ILE A 634 -28.20 32.91 1.28
N THR A 635 -27.46 33.74 2.02
CA THR A 635 -26.80 34.94 1.45
C THR A 635 -25.40 34.65 0.95
N GLY A 636 -24.73 33.62 1.47
CA GLY A 636 -23.37 33.26 1.10
C GLY A 636 -22.65 32.43 2.18
N ILE A 637 -21.37 32.22 2.00
CA ILE A 637 -20.50 31.64 3.02
C ILE A 637 -19.96 32.81 3.86
N GLU A 638 -20.50 32.97 5.06
CA GLU A 638 -20.07 33.99 6.00
C GLU A 638 -19.10 33.43 7.02
N ASP A 639 -18.01 34.17 7.27
CA ASP A 639 -17.12 33.89 8.40
C ASP A 639 -17.98 34.02 9.67
N ILE A 640 -18.16 32.98 10.42
CA ILE A 640 -18.62 33.13 11.79
C ILE A 640 -17.46 33.81 12.50
N PRO A 641 -17.63 35.07 12.99
CA PRO A 641 -16.62 35.62 13.84
C PRO A 641 -16.53 34.71 15.05
N PHE A 642 -15.57 33.80 15.04
CA PHE A 642 -15.07 33.27 16.27
C PHE A 642 -14.62 34.51 17.05
N ALA A 643 -15.28 34.81 18.16
CA ALA A 643 -14.50 35.03 19.33
C ALA A 643 -13.55 33.80 19.41
N THR A 644 -12.38 33.87 18.74
CA THR A 644 -11.23 33.19 19.29
C THR A 644 -11.38 33.48 20.76
N PRO A 645 -11.50 32.49 21.69
CA PRO A 645 -11.21 32.83 23.06
C PRO A 645 -9.86 33.50 22.90
N GLU A 646 -9.77 34.83 23.12
CA GLU A 646 -8.50 35.55 23.19
C GLU A 646 -7.67 34.57 23.96
N LYS A 647 -6.59 34.01 23.35
CA LYS A 647 -5.91 32.88 23.95
C LYS A 647 -5.78 33.28 25.37
N ALA A 648 -6.53 32.64 26.26
CA ALA A 648 -6.71 33.10 27.65
C ALA A 648 -5.35 33.29 28.34
N THR A 649 -4.31 32.82 27.64
CA THR A 649 -2.91 32.83 28.03
C THR A 649 -2.06 33.31 26.82
N LYS A 650 -1.28 34.36 26.98
CA LYS A 650 -0.22 34.75 26.04
C LYS A 650 1.12 34.53 26.70
N ALA A 651 2.01 33.82 26.02
CA ALA A 651 3.33 33.53 26.58
C ALA A 651 4.45 33.97 25.60
N TYR A 652 5.50 34.56 26.16
CA TYR A 652 6.73 34.92 25.43
C TYR A 652 7.93 34.81 26.39
N SER A 653 9.13 34.77 25.84
CA SER A 653 10.35 34.83 26.65
C SER A 653 11.13 36.12 26.43
N ARG A 654 11.76 36.60 27.47
CA ARG A 654 12.69 37.72 27.44
C ARG A 654 13.76 37.55 28.51
N ASP A 655 15.03 37.76 28.14
CA ASP A 655 16.19 37.68 29.05
C ASP A 655 16.23 36.38 29.87
N GLY A 656 15.89 35.23 29.26
CA GLY A 656 15.87 33.91 29.90
C GLY A 656 14.69 33.64 30.83
N VAL A 657 13.73 34.58 30.93
CA VAL A 657 12.50 34.44 31.75
C VAL A 657 11.31 34.20 30.85
N LEU A 658 10.44 33.27 31.23
CA LEU A 658 9.17 33.02 30.56
C LEU A 658 8.08 33.90 31.21
N TYR A 659 7.47 34.75 30.42
CA TYR A 659 6.35 35.61 30.78
C TYR A 659 5.05 34.98 30.30
N ILE A 660 4.07 34.84 31.20
CA ILE A 660 2.76 34.25 30.90
C ILE A 660 1.68 35.26 31.37
N ASN A 661 0.92 35.78 30.43
CA ASN A 661 -0.21 36.67 30.73
C ASN A 661 -1.52 35.87 30.61
N THR A 662 -2.29 35.81 31.70
CA THR A 662 -3.58 35.12 31.75
C THR A 662 -4.71 36.07 32.08
N ASN A 663 -5.92 35.74 31.65
CA ASN A 663 -7.14 36.55 31.90
C ASN A 663 -7.95 36.01 33.10
N ALA A 664 -7.45 35.01 33.81
CA ALA A 664 -8.02 34.44 35.05
C ALA A 664 -6.97 33.62 35.77
N ASP A 665 -7.19 33.40 37.08
CA ASP A 665 -6.40 32.49 37.88
C ASP A 665 -6.56 31.04 37.34
N ARG A 666 -5.43 30.34 37.06
CA ARG A 666 -5.43 28.95 36.55
C ARG A 666 -4.12 28.22 36.74
N THR A 667 -4.19 26.91 36.76
CA THR A 667 -3.00 26.05 36.72
C THR A 667 -2.52 25.89 35.28
N ILE A 668 -1.24 26.14 35.02
CA ILE A 668 -0.61 25.99 33.69
C ILE A 668 0.51 24.97 33.77
N ASN A 669 0.44 23.96 32.89
CA ASN A 669 1.49 22.99 32.72
C ASN A 669 2.45 23.44 31.61
N ILE A 670 3.76 23.41 31.88
CA ILE A 670 4.82 23.71 30.93
C ILE A 670 5.51 22.40 30.56
N TYR A 671 5.56 22.09 29.28
CA TYR A 671 6.12 20.85 28.75
C TYR A 671 7.40 21.13 27.95
N ASP A 672 8.33 20.17 27.94
CA ASP A 672 9.43 20.16 26.99
C ASP A 672 8.94 19.64 25.60
N VAL A 673 9.84 19.62 24.61
CA VAL A 673 9.52 19.16 23.24
C VAL A 673 9.16 17.66 23.15
N THR A 674 9.43 16.90 24.19
CA THR A 674 9.08 15.46 24.27
C THR A 674 7.69 15.25 24.90
N GLY A 675 7.01 16.34 25.33
CA GLY A 675 5.71 16.26 26.00
C GLY A 675 5.79 15.96 27.51
N ARG A 676 6.99 15.96 28.09
CA ARG A 676 7.17 15.77 29.54
C ARG A 676 6.92 17.09 30.26
N THR A 677 6.09 17.09 31.31
CA THR A 677 5.89 18.25 32.18
C THR A 677 7.19 18.62 32.90
N VAL A 678 7.70 19.81 32.65
CA VAL A 678 8.91 20.36 33.29
C VAL A 678 8.57 21.27 34.45
N ARG A 679 7.39 21.89 34.45
CA ARG A 679 6.90 22.72 35.54
C ARG A 679 5.37 22.85 35.53
N ILE A 680 4.79 22.99 36.69
CA ILE A 680 3.38 23.35 36.87
C ILE A 680 3.39 24.67 37.66
N ILE A 681 2.61 25.64 37.21
CA ILE A 681 2.47 26.93 37.89
C ILE A 681 1.00 27.25 38.15
N GLU A 682 0.73 27.86 39.30
CA GLU A 682 -0.54 28.50 39.65
C GLU A 682 -0.46 29.95 39.19
N ALA A 683 -0.87 30.20 37.93
CA ALA A 683 -0.84 31.55 37.34
C ALA A 683 -2.05 32.36 37.81
N ARG A 684 -1.81 33.59 38.18
CA ARG A 684 -2.86 34.58 38.57
C ARG A 684 -3.24 35.42 37.34
N GLU A 685 -4.44 35.98 37.36
CA GLU A 685 -4.85 36.94 36.34
C GLU A 685 -3.79 38.04 36.18
N GLY A 686 -3.41 38.30 34.92
CA GLY A 686 -2.34 39.23 34.56
C GLY A 686 -1.03 38.55 34.23
N MET A 687 0.08 39.27 34.41
CA MET A 687 1.42 38.82 34.02
C MET A 687 2.07 37.98 35.12
N ASN A 688 2.50 36.78 34.75
CA ASN A 688 3.23 35.86 35.61
C ASN A 688 4.63 35.60 35.03
N GLU A 689 5.64 35.60 35.93
CA GLU A 689 7.04 35.34 35.52
C GLU A 689 7.47 33.93 36.00
N VAL A 690 8.07 33.20 35.11
CA VAL A 690 8.60 31.84 35.40
C VAL A 690 10.10 31.85 35.20
N HIS A 691 10.85 31.83 36.26
CA HIS A 691 12.31 31.83 36.28
C HIS A 691 12.86 30.38 36.40
N GLY A 692 14.13 30.21 36.02
CA GLY A 692 14.87 28.94 36.23
C GLY A 692 14.45 27.81 35.28
N LEU A 693 13.96 28.12 34.10
CA LEU A 693 13.89 27.20 32.99
C LEU A 693 15.19 27.28 32.20
N ASP A 694 15.71 26.12 31.79
CA ASP A 694 16.90 26.07 30.93
C ASP A 694 16.62 26.65 29.55
N SER A 695 17.68 27.02 28.81
CA SER A 695 17.52 27.40 27.42
C SER A 695 16.94 26.24 26.60
N GLY A 696 15.84 26.48 25.91
CA GLY A 696 15.13 25.40 25.20
C GLY A 696 13.80 25.84 24.62
N ILE A 697 13.10 24.87 24.05
CA ILE A 697 11.75 25.05 23.51
C ILE A 697 10.76 24.45 24.51
N TYR A 698 9.74 25.23 24.84
CA TYR A 698 8.68 24.84 25.76
C TYR A 698 7.31 24.98 25.13
N LEU A 699 6.39 24.12 25.53
CA LEU A 699 5.01 24.12 25.09
C LEU A 699 4.11 24.39 26.30
N LEU A 700 3.18 25.31 26.17
CA LEU A 700 2.15 25.59 27.18
C LEU A 700 0.86 26.05 26.50
N GLU A 701 -0.26 25.44 26.84
CA GLU A 701 -1.59 25.72 26.27
C GLU A 701 -1.57 25.87 24.74
N GLY A 702 -0.84 24.97 24.05
CA GLY A 702 -0.71 24.99 22.58
C GLY A 702 0.17 26.11 22.01
N GLN A 703 0.88 26.86 22.85
CA GLN A 703 1.87 27.85 22.43
C GLN A 703 3.28 27.30 22.54
N LYS A 704 4.10 27.58 21.55
CA LYS A 704 5.53 27.29 21.56
C LYS A 704 6.30 28.54 21.96
N VAL A 705 7.10 28.45 23.02
CA VAL A 705 7.99 29.54 23.47
C VAL A 705 9.43 29.04 23.47
N VAL A 706 10.34 29.87 22.97
CA VAL A 706 11.77 29.57 22.94
C VAL A 706 12.44 30.43 24.01
N ILE A 707 13.07 29.80 25.00
CA ILE A 707 13.88 30.48 26.00
C ILE A 707 15.33 30.42 25.53
N GLY A 708 15.87 31.58 25.18
CA GLY A 708 17.27 31.79 24.85
C GLY A 708 18.07 32.33 26.06
N ARG A 709 19.36 32.17 26.07
CA ARG A 709 20.25 32.84 26.99
C ARG A 709 20.37 34.30 26.64
#